data_21db9ded489c6182a8e0151de517872c
#
_entry.id   21db9ded489c6182a8e0151de517872c
#
_cell.length_a   1.000
_cell.length_b   1.000
_cell.length_c   1.000
_cell.angle_alpha   90.00
_cell.angle_beta   90.00
_cell.angle_gamma   90.00
#
_symmetry.space_group_name_H-M   'P 1'
#
loop_
_entity.id
_entity.type
_entity.pdbx_description
1 polymer ?
#
loop_
_entity_poly.entity_id
_entity_poly.type
_entity_poly.pdbx_seq_one_letter_code
_entity_poly.pdbx_strand_id
1 'polypeptide(L)'
;MAKWVYGFGGGSAEGHAEMRDLLGGKGAGLAEMSNLGLPVPPGFTITTEVCTHFYANGKSYPKELTEQVSAALATLEKRIGAKFGDAANPLLVSVRSGARASMPGMMDTVLNLGLNDRSVEGLAKRSGDPRFAYDSYRRFIQMYGQVVLGVDHHHFEDHLENHKLNEGKSLDTDLTADHWREVVAGYKEIVERELTKPFPQDPQEQLWGAIGAVFGSWMNQRAITYRRLHDIPADWGTAVNVQAMVFGNMGEDCATGVAFTRNPSTGAKEFYGEYLVNAQGEDVVAGIRTPQPLSIAGKQAAKSTLPSMEEAMPKVFAELETVRRKLEAHYRDMQDIEFTVQQGKLYMLQTRTGKRTAAAALHIAVDMANSGLIDRNEALRRIEPNSLEQLLHPTLDPKAPKTVLARGLPASPGAASGMVVFTADEAETRAQKGTAVILVRVETSPEDIHGMHAAKGILTTRGGMTSHAAVVARGMGRPCVAGAGDLRVDARAGTVSVGGHAVKAGEVITINGSTGEVMLGEVPTVQPELSGDFATLMGWADEVRTLGVRTNADTPADARTARRFGAEGIGLCRTEHMFFDDNRIAAVREMIMADNAEGRRKALAKILPMQRGDFVELFRIMKGLPVTIRLLDPPLHEFLPKSDAEMQVIAAATGKDLKTVQQNAQALHEANPMLGHRGCRLAITAPEIYEMQARAIFEAAAAVNKETGDAAVEPEIMVPLIATRKELDILKAMIDRIGAEVMKETGITVRYMVGTMIELPRAALRADEIAETAEFFSFGTNDLTQTCLGLSRDDAGSFLGEYQRQGILEHDPFVTIDREGVGELMRIATERGRRARKNLKLGICGEHGGDPASVRFCHEVGLDYVSCSPYRVPIARLAAAQAALKKEHADTTA
;
A
#
# COMPACT_ATOMS: atom_id res chain seq x y z
N MET A 1 26.66 -32.98 -8.24
CA MET A 1 26.61 -32.26 -6.95
C MET A 1 25.75 -31.04 -7.08
N ALA A 2 24.90 -30.77 -6.11
CA ALA A 2 24.12 -29.56 -6.09
C ALA A 2 25.03 -28.32 -5.93
N LYS A 3 24.77 -27.25 -6.63
CA LYS A 3 25.54 -26.02 -6.58
C LYS A 3 24.84 -25.03 -5.63
N TRP A 4 25.45 -24.77 -4.50
CA TRP A 4 24.93 -23.91 -3.44
C TRP A 4 25.56 -22.52 -3.43
N VAL A 5 26.73 -22.34 -4.11
CA VAL A 5 27.51 -21.11 -4.03
C VAL A 5 27.81 -20.59 -5.44
N TYR A 6 27.59 -19.30 -5.64
CA TYR A 6 27.75 -18.61 -6.92
C TYR A 6 28.65 -17.38 -6.77
N GLY A 7 29.77 -17.36 -7.47
CA GLY A 7 30.74 -16.27 -7.44
C GLY A 7 30.29 -15.06 -8.27
N PHE A 8 30.72 -13.85 -7.86
CA PHE A 8 30.51 -12.59 -8.58
C PHE A 8 31.68 -11.63 -8.39
N GLY A 9 31.73 -10.56 -9.23
CA GLY A 9 32.75 -9.49 -9.17
C GLY A 9 33.94 -9.73 -10.09
N GLY A 10 34.77 -8.71 -10.27
CA GLY A 10 35.92 -8.77 -11.19
C GLY A 10 35.55 -8.84 -12.67
N GLY A 11 34.40 -8.31 -13.04
CA GLY A 11 33.92 -8.21 -14.44
C GLY A 11 33.14 -9.43 -14.93
N SER A 12 32.84 -10.43 -14.09
CA SER A 12 32.04 -11.61 -14.42
C SER A 12 31.33 -12.20 -13.22
N ALA A 13 30.24 -12.91 -13.45
CA ALA A 13 29.53 -13.67 -12.42
C ALA A 13 29.00 -15.00 -12.96
N GLU A 14 28.77 -15.95 -12.07
CA GLU A 14 28.17 -17.24 -12.38
C GLU A 14 26.62 -17.19 -12.42
N GLY A 15 26.03 -16.11 -11.91
CA GLY A 15 24.59 -15.84 -11.89
C GLY A 15 24.22 -14.66 -12.79
N HIS A 16 22.92 -14.39 -12.89
CA HIS A 16 22.35 -13.26 -13.65
C HIS A 16 21.03 -12.79 -13.04
N ALA A 17 20.47 -11.69 -13.55
CA ALA A 17 19.28 -11.02 -12.99
C ALA A 17 18.03 -11.90 -12.82
N GLU A 18 17.81 -12.87 -13.73
CA GLU A 18 16.65 -13.76 -13.70
C GLU A 18 16.71 -14.82 -12.59
N MET A 19 17.88 -15.05 -12.00
CA MET A 19 18.09 -16.03 -10.94
C MET A 19 17.69 -15.52 -9.55
N ARG A 20 16.71 -14.60 -9.46
CA ARG A 20 16.27 -14.03 -8.18
C ARG A 20 15.71 -15.05 -7.20
N ASP A 21 15.10 -16.11 -7.71
CA ASP A 21 14.55 -17.18 -6.88
C ASP A 21 15.64 -17.94 -6.15
N LEU A 22 16.81 -18.08 -6.78
CA LEU A 22 17.94 -18.82 -6.25
C LEU A 22 18.94 -17.93 -5.49
N LEU A 23 19.27 -16.76 -6.05
CA LEU A 23 20.30 -15.88 -5.51
C LEU A 23 19.74 -14.74 -4.63
N GLY A 24 18.41 -14.63 -4.53
CA GLY A 24 17.76 -13.49 -3.95
C GLY A 24 17.94 -12.22 -4.80
N GLY A 25 17.22 -11.17 -4.47
CA GLY A 25 17.30 -9.92 -5.25
C GLY A 25 18.68 -9.27 -5.20
N LYS A 26 19.35 -9.32 -4.04
CA LYS A 26 20.69 -8.73 -3.86
C LYS A 26 21.77 -9.51 -4.61
N GLY A 27 21.80 -10.84 -4.48
CA GLY A 27 22.76 -11.68 -5.16
C GLY A 27 22.63 -11.64 -6.68
N ALA A 28 21.40 -11.68 -7.20
CA ALA A 28 21.12 -11.53 -8.61
C ALA A 28 21.55 -10.15 -9.15
N GLY A 29 21.29 -9.07 -8.38
CA GLY A 29 21.73 -7.71 -8.74
C GLY A 29 23.26 -7.57 -8.77
N LEU A 30 23.97 -8.14 -7.80
CA LEU A 30 25.45 -8.15 -7.75
C LEU A 30 26.04 -8.92 -8.94
N ALA A 31 25.45 -10.07 -9.26
CA ALA A 31 25.85 -10.86 -10.42
C ALA A 31 25.65 -10.09 -11.73
N GLU A 32 24.47 -9.48 -11.90
CA GLU A 32 24.15 -8.73 -13.11
C GLU A 32 25.05 -7.51 -13.30
N MET A 33 25.25 -6.71 -12.23
CA MET A 33 26.18 -5.58 -12.29
C MET A 33 27.61 -6.03 -12.65
N SER A 34 28.05 -7.18 -12.15
CA SER A 34 29.36 -7.75 -12.49
C SER A 34 29.43 -8.12 -13.97
N ASN A 35 28.40 -8.75 -14.51
CA ASN A 35 28.30 -9.12 -15.94
C ASN A 35 28.22 -7.89 -16.86
N LEU A 36 27.64 -6.79 -16.37
CA LEU A 36 27.64 -5.49 -17.04
C LEU A 36 29.01 -4.79 -17.00
N GLY A 37 30.01 -5.38 -16.35
CA GLY A 37 31.35 -4.80 -16.21
C GLY A 37 31.40 -3.61 -15.25
N LEU A 38 30.44 -3.46 -14.34
CA LEU A 38 30.46 -2.42 -13.30
C LEU A 38 31.45 -2.79 -12.18
N PRO A 39 32.01 -1.81 -11.45
CA PRO A 39 32.99 -2.03 -10.41
C PRO A 39 32.35 -2.60 -9.13
N VAL A 40 32.04 -3.87 -9.15
CA VAL A 40 31.46 -4.61 -8.01
C VAL A 40 32.57 -5.26 -7.19
N PRO A 41 32.67 -5.04 -5.88
CA PRO A 41 33.59 -5.80 -5.04
C PRO A 41 33.31 -7.30 -5.16
N PRO A 42 34.32 -8.14 -5.36
CA PRO A 42 34.11 -9.57 -5.55
C PRO A 42 33.55 -10.24 -4.30
N GLY A 43 32.82 -11.33 -4.50
CA GLY A 43 32.20 -12.09 -3.45
C GLY A 43 31.53 -13.35 -3.99
N PHE A 44 30.67 -13.94 -3.19
CA PHE A 44 29.83 -15.06 -3.56
C PHE A 44 28.49 -15.04 -2.83
N THR A 45 27.50 -15.66 -3.44
CA THR A 45 26.14 -15.82 -2.91
C THR A 45 25.89 -17.27 -2.54
N ILE A 46 25.44 -17.53 -1.33
CA ILE A 46 24.88 -18.81 -0.88
C ILE A 46 23.37 -18.75 -1.15
N THR A 47 22.82 -19.77 -1.80
CA THR A 47 21.48 -19.76 -2.37
C THR A 47 20.35 -19.78 -1.32
N THR A 48 19.16 -19.33 -1.74
CA THR A 48 17.92 -19.40 -0.92
C THR A 48 17.54 -20.83 -0.54
N GLU A 49 17.88 -21.81 -1.38
CA GLU A 49 17.64 -23.23 -1.12
C GLU A 49 18.39 -23.74 0.12
N VAL A 50 19.56 -23.17 0.43
CA VAL A 50 20.28 -23.48 1.67
C VAL A 50 19.49 -23.00 2.90
N CYS A 51 18.82 -21.86 2.84
CA CYS A 51 17.94 -21.38 3.90
C CYS A 51 16.77 -22.35 4.12
N THR A 52 16.12 -22.77 3.06
CA THR A 52 15.02 -23.75 3.12
C THR A 52 15.50 -25.06 3.71
N HIS A 53 16.66 -25.57 3.25
CA HIS A 53 17.30 -26.77 3.82
C HIS A 53 17.61 -26.61 5.31
N PHE A 54 18.18 -25.47 5.71
CA PHE A 54 18.53 -25.15 7.08
C PHE A 54 17.34 -25.27 8.03
N TYR A 55 16.19 -24.70 7.66
CA TYR A 55 14.99 -24.81 8.49
C TYR A 55 14.34 -26.20 8.45
N ALA A 56 14.34 -26.87 7.31
CA ALA A 56 13.77 -28.22 7.18
C ALA A 56 14.56 -29.28 7.92
N ASN A 57 15.86 -29.07 8.21
CA ASN A 57 16.76 -30.03 8.79
C ASN A 57 17.34 -29.59 10.14
N GLY A 58 16.52 -28.94 10.99
CA GLY A 58 16.90 -28.58 12.36
C GLY A 58 18.11 -27.64 12.45
N LYS A 59 18.21 -26.69 11.56
CA LYS A 59 19.29 -25.69 11.43
C LYS A 59 20.66 -26.32 11.05
N SER A 60 20.66 -27.42 10.28
CA SER A 60 21.88 -28.02 9.71
C SER A 60 22.05 -27.62 8.22
N TYR A 61 23.29 -27.56 7.77
CA TYR A 61 23.66 -27.24 6.41
C TYR A 61 23.78 -28.46 5.50
N PRO A 62 23.61 -28.30 4.16
CA PRO A 62 23.97 -29.36 3.20
C PRO A 62 25.44 -29.76 3.35
N LYS A 63 25.75 -31.04 3.20
CA LYS A 63 27.10 -31.59 3.44
C LYS A 63 28.20 -30.93 2.60
N GLU A 64 27.90 -30.61 1.34
CA GLU A 64 28.83 -30.00 0.38
C GLU A 64 28.99 -28.49 0.53
N LEU A 65 28.20 -27.83 1.37
CA LEU A 65 28.21 -26.37 1.50
C LEU A 65 29.57 -25.88 2.02
N THR A 66 30.14 -26.55 3.03
CA THR A 66 31.39 -26.10 3.65
C THR A 66 32.54 -26.11 2.63
N GLU A 67 32.64 -27.14 1.78
CA GLU A 67 33.66 -27.19 0.72
C GLU A 67 33.45 -26.07 -0.33
N GLN A 68 32.20 -25.84 -0.76
CA GLN A 68 31.90 -24.81 -1.73
C GLN A 68 32.17 -23.40 -1.20
N VAL A 69 31.85 -23.12 0.07
CA VAL A 69 32.17 -21.85 0.73
C VAL A 69 33.68 -21.66 0.85
N SER A 70 34.42 -22.69 1.25
CA SER A 70 35.88 -22.65 1.38
C SER A 70 36.55 -22.38 0.02
N ALA A 71 36.10 -23.03 -1.05
CA ALA A 71 36.61 -22.82 -2.41
C ALA A 71 36.29 -21.41 -2.93
N ALA A 72 35.07 -20.91 -2.66
CA ALA A 72 34.68 -19.54 -3.03
C ALA A 72 35.50 -18.48 -2.26
N LEU A 73 35.74 -18.71 -0.98
CA LEU A 73 36.58 -17.82 -0.17
C LEU A 73 38.03 -17.80 -0.66
N ALA A 74 38.62 -18.95 -0.99
CA ALA A 74 39.97 -19.02 -1.56
C ALA A 74 40.06 -18.30 -2.92
N THR A 75 39.01 -18.37 -3.74
CA THR A 75 38.90 -17.61 -4.99
C THR A 75 38.84 -16.11 -4.73
N LEU A 76 38.09 -15.69 -3.71
CA LEU A 76 37.97 -14.29 -3.29
C LEU A 76 39.33 -13.75 -2.80
N GLU A 77 40.01 -14.50 -1.94
CA GLU A 77 41.37 -14.17 -1.43
C GLU A 77 42.35 -13.94 -2.59
N LYS A 78 42.35 -14.83 -3.58
CA LYS A 78 43.19 -14.71 -4.75
C LYS A 78 42.88 -13.47 -5.59
N ARG A 79 41.60 -13.13 -5.76
CA ARG A 79 41.18 -11.95 -6.52
C ARG A 79 41.56 -10.65 -5.83
N ILE A 80 41.45 -10.58 -4.52
CA ILE A 80 41.77 -9.38 -3.73
C ILE A 80 43.26 -9.28 -3.42
N GLY A 81 43.99 -10.40 -3.38
CA GLY A 81 45.41 -10.44 -2.96
C GLY A 81 45.58 -10.24 -1.46
N ALA A 82 44.57 -10.57 -0.66
CA ALA A 82 44.56 -10.53 0.80
C ALA A 82 43.94 -11.82 1.34
N LYS A 83 44.28 -12.23 2.55
CA LYS A 83 43.84 -13.50 3.11
C LYS A 83 42.89 -13.27 4.30
N PHE A 84 41.83 -14.05 4.35
CA PHE A 84 40.85 -13.97 5.43
C PHE A 84 41.48 -14.44 6.76
N GLY A 85 41.45 -13.53 7.77
CA GLY A 85 42.07 -13.77 9.07
C GLY A 85 43.61 -13.62 9.12
N ASP A 86 44.25 -13.17 8.04
CA ASP A 86 45.69 -12.89 8.05
C ASP A 86 46.00 -11.71 8.98
N ALA A 87 47.09 -11.88 9.77
CA ALA A 87 47.50 -10.85 10.73
C ALA A 87 48.19 -9.65 10.10
N ALA A 88 48.75 -9.76 8.87
CA ALA A 88 49.51 -8.72 8.21
C ALA A 88 48.69 -8.01 7.09
N ASN A 89 47.95 -8.79 6.31
CA ASN A 89 47.14 -8.33 5.18
C ASN A 89 45.74 -8.95 5.20
N PRO A 90 44.88 -8.57 6.17
CA PRO A 90 43.57 -9.16 6.34
C PRO A 90 42.62 -8.83 5.21
N LEU A 91 41.96 -9.86 4.65
CA LEU A 91 40.73 -9.70 3.91
C LEU A 91 39.58 -9.56 4.89
N LEU A 92 38.80 -8.50 4.76
CA LEU A 92 37.54 -8.33 5.49
C LEU A 92 36.38 -8.54 4.55
N VAL A 93 35.30 -9.12 5.06
CA VAL A 93 34.08 -9.37 4.28
C VAL A 93 32.84 -8.87 5.01
N SER A 94 31.81 -8.57 4.24
CA SER A 94 30.45 -8.38 4.73
C SER A 94 29.66 -9.66 4.50
N VAL A 95 28.73 -9.98 5.40
CA VAL A 95 27.77 -11.07 5.27
C VAL A 95 26.37 -10.45 5.32
N ARG A 96 25.66 -10.48 4.20
CA ARG A 96 24.42 -9.73 3.98
C ARG A 96 23.30 -10.64 3.50
N SER A 97 22.09 -10.44 3.97
CA SER A 97 20.88 -11.12 3.48
C SER A 97 20.51 -10.72 2.05
N GLY A 98 19.83 -11.60 1.34
CA GLY A 98 19.31 -11.36 0.01
C GLY A 98 18.03 -12.14 -0.26
N ALA A 99 16.87 -11.66 0.24
CA ALA A 99 15.58 -12.26 -0.06
C ALA A 99 15.15 -12.01 -1.51
N ARG A 100 14.24 -12.84 -2.05
CA ARG A 100 13.67 -12.66 -3.42
C ARG A 100 12.96 -11.32 -3.55
N ALA A 101 12.18 -10.93 -2.53
CA ALA A 101 11.57 -9.62 -2.41
C ALA A 101 12.44 -8.68 -1.57
N SER A 102 12.42 -7.39 -1.90
CA SER A 102 13.12 -6.38 -1.11
C SER A 102 12.42 -6.17 0.24
N MET A 103 13.15 -6.42 1.32
CA MET A 103 12.68 -6.27 2.72
C MET A 103 13.65 -5.34 3.48
N PRO A 104 13.60 -4.00 3.26
CA PRO A 104 14.57 -3.07 3.79
C PRO A 104 14.59 -3.08 5.32
N GLY A 105 15.78 -3.27 5.92
CA GLY A 105 15.96 -3.26 7.38
C GLY A 105 15.38 -4.46 8.14
N MET A 106 14.67 -5.37 7.47
CA MET A 106 14.00 -6.50 8.13
C MET A 106 14.95 -7.64 8.45
N MET A 107 16.08 -7.71 7.78
CA MET A 107 17.03 -8.82 7.87
C MET A 107 18.41 -8.34 8.26
N ASP A 108 19.16 -9.23 8.89
CA ASP A 108 20.45 -8.89 9.49
C ASP A 108 21.60 -8.80 8.48
N THR A 109 22.62 -8.05 8.86
CA THR A 109 23.87 -7.83 8.13
C THR A 109 25.02 -7.82 9.15
N VAL A 110 26.18 -8.34 8.77
CA VAL A 110 27.42 -8.22 9.55
C VAL A 110 28.52 -7.68 8.65
N LEU A 111 29.13 -6.58 9.06
CA LEU A 111 30.23 -5.91 8.35
C LEU A 111 31.56 -6.12 9.04
N ASN A 112 32.65 -5.86 8.33
CA ASN A 112 34.02 -5.92 8.86
C ASN A 112 34.43 -7.28 9.44
N LEU A 113 33.80 -8.36 8.98
CA LEU A 113 34.03 -9.72 9.44
C LEU A 113 35.44 -10.20 9.07
N GLY A 114 36.12 -10.83 10.00
CA GLY A 114 37.53 -11.24 9.89
C GLY A 114 38.46 -10.42 10.77
N LEU A 115 37.95 -9.35 11.45
CA LEU A 115 38.72 -8.64 12.44
C LEU A 115 38.81 -9.42 13.77
N ASN A 116 40.01 -9.38 14.33
CA ASN A 116 40.34 -9.88 15.65
C ASN A 116 41.53 -9.08 16.20
N ASP A 117 42.00 -9.38 17.40
CA ASP A 117 43.08 -8.67 18.07
C ASP A 117 44.42 -8.63 17.28
N ARG A 118 44.61 -9.59 16.36
CA ARG A 118 45.82 -9.67 15.52
C ARG A 118 45.62 -8.96 14.18
N SER A 119 44.49 -9.22 13.51
CA SER A 119 44.23 -8.67 12.18
C SER A 119 43.96 -7.17 12.19
N VAL A 120 43.47 -6.60 13.29
CA VAL A 120 43.29 -5.15 13.44
C VAL A 120 44.63 -4.40 13.34
N GLU A 121 45.71 -4.94 13.87
CA GLU A 121 47.05 -4.37 13.75
C GLU A 121 47.57 -4.38 12.30
N GLY A 122 47.26 -5.48 11.57
CA GLY A 122 47.56 -5.57 10.15
C GLY A 122 46.79 -4.52 9.34
N LEU A 123 45.50 -4.32 9.64
CA LEU A 123 44.67 -3.30 9.00
C LEU A 123 45.21 -1.88 9.30
N ALA A 124 45.60 -1.61 10.55
CA ALA A 124 46.17 -0.33 10.95
C ALA A 124 47.46 -0.01 10.18
N LYS A 125 48.36 -1.00 10.04
CA LYS A 125 49.62 -0.84 9.27
C LYS A 125 49.34 -0.63 7.77
N ARG A 126 48.42 -1.40 7.20
CA ARG A 126 48.07 -1.33 5.78
C ARG A 126 47.36 -0.04 5.39
N SER A 127 46.43 0.42 6.19
CA SER A 127 45.74 1.68 5.96
C SER A 127 46.59 2.92 6.29
N GLY A 128 47.62 2.79 7.13
CA GLY A 128 48.34 3.90 7.71
C GLY A 128 47.51 4.70 8.73
N ASP A 129 46.32 4.21 9.07
CA ASP A 129 45.38 4.87 9.98
C ASP A 129 44.91 3.90 11.09
N PRO A 130 45.54 3.91 12.24
CA PRO A 130 45.11 3.09 13.40
C PRO A 130 43.73 3.47 13.91
N ARG A 131 43.32 4.74 13.76
CA ARG A 131 41.98 5.19 14.14
C ARG A 131 40.90 4.47 13.33
N PHE A 132 41.05 4.45 12.02
CA PHE A 132 40.14 3.72 11.12
C PHE A 132 40.08 2.23 11.46
N ALA A 133 41.22 1.60 11.71
CA ALA A 133 41.29 0.15 11.99
C ALA A 133 40.53 -0.20 13.27
N TYR A 134 40.72 0.56 14.35
CA TYR A 134 40.05 0.31 15.62
C TYR A 134 38.59 0.72 15.65
N ASP A 135 38.17 1.77 14.91
CA ASP A 135 36.77 2.11 14.70
C ASP A 135 36.07 0.96 13.93
N SER A 136 36.71 0.43 12.90
CA SER A 136 36.18 -0.75 12.17
C SER A 136 36.05 -1.98 13.06
N TYR A 137 36.98 -2.19 13.98
CA TYR A 137 36.94 -3.32 14.92
C TYR A 137 35.83 -3.14 15.97
N ARG A 138 35.66 -1.96 16.54
CA ARG A 138 34.55 -1.73 17.49
C ARG A 138 33.18 -1.91 16.82
N ARG A 139 33.02 -1.39 15.57
CA ARG A 139 31.79 -1.61 14.78
C ARG A 139 31.51 -3.09 14.55
N PHE A 140 32.54 -3.86 14.24
CA PHE A 140 32.42 -5.30 14.07
C PHE A 140 31.99 -6.00 15.38
N ILE A 141 32.62 -5.67 16.53
CA ILE A 141 32.25 -6.27 17.80
C ILE A 141 30.80 -5.95 18.17
N GLN A 142 30.39 -4.70 18.02
CA GLN A 142 29.00 -4.25 18.28
C GLN A 142 28.00 -5.00 17.41
N MET A 143 28.21 -5.00 16.10
CA MET A 143 27.31 -5.63 15.14
C MET A 143 27.28 -7.16 15.30
N TYR A 144 28.42 -7.81 15.43
CA TYR A 144 28.50 -9.24 15.64
C TYR A 144 27.91 -9.64 17.01
N GLY A 145 28.20 -8.87 18.04
CA GLY A 145 27.66 -9.05 19.39
C GLY A 145 26.13 -9.00 19.40
N GLN A 146 25.56 -8.02 18.74
CA GLN A 146 24.10 -7.88 18.63
C GLN A 146 23.47 -8.97 17.74
N VAL A 147 23.95 -9.08 16.51
CA VAL A 147 23.29 -9.90 15.46
C VAL A 147 23.55 -11.39 15.65
N VAL A 148 24.78 -11.79 15.98
CA VAL A 148 25.18 -13.20 16.05
C VAL A 148 25.10 -13.73 17.46
N LEU A 149 25.58 -12.95 18.43
CA LEU A 149 25.69 -13.40 19.81
C LEU A 149 24.46 -13.04 20.66
N GLY A 150 23.61 -12.13 20.21
CA GLY A 150 22.35 -11.77 20.88
C GLY A 150 22.53 -10.84 22.09
N VAL A 151 23.64 -10.12 22.17
CA VAL A 151 23.88 -9.10 23.21
C VAL A 151 23.03 -7.88 22.90
N ASP A 152 22.36 -7.31 23.90
CA ASP A 152 21.50 -6.15 23.71
C ASP A 152 22.32 -4.93 23.26
N HIS A 153 21.84 -4.26 22.21
CA HIS A 153 22.50 -3.11 21.57
C HIS A 153 22.78 -1.97 22.54
N HIS A 154 21.88 -1.70 23.49
CA HIS A 154 22.02 -0.59 24.42
C HIS A 154 23.28 -0.68 25.29
N HIS A 155 23.80 -1.88 25.62
CA HIS A 155 25.04 -2.02 26.38
C HIS A 155 26.23 -1.42 25.66
N PHE A 156 26.30 -1.58 24.35
CA PHE A 156 27.36 -1.03 23.52
C PHE A 156 27.20 0.49 23.35
N GLU A 157 25.99 0.97 23.13
CA GLU A 157 25.73 2.41 22.96
C GLU A 157 25.99 3.17 24.25
N ASP A 158 25.49 2.70 25.37
CA ASP A 158 25.71 3.33 26.69
C ASP A 158 27.21 3.41 27.01
N HIS A 159 27.97 2.36 26.69
CA HIS A 159 29.41 2.37 26.88
C HIS A 159 30.11 3.44 26.02
N LEU A 160 29.74 3.52 24.74
CA LEU A 160 30.30 4.49 23.80
C LEU A 160 29.94 5.94 24.21
N GLU A 161 28.69 6.19 24.53
CA GLU A 161 28.23 7.53 24.94
C GLU A 161 28.92 7.98 26.26
N ASN A 162 29.00 7.06 27.24
CA ASN A 162 29.75 7.36 28.48
C ASN A 162 31.22 7.64 28.23
N HIS A 163 31.86 6.90 27.31
CA HIS A 163 33.25 7.15 26.93
C HIS A 163 33.42 8.54 26.28
N LYS A 164 32.55 8.91 25.34
CA LYS A 164 32.54 10.25 24.72
C LYS A 164 32.36 11.36 25.76
N LEU A 165 31.40 11.18 26.67
CA LEU A 165 31.14 12.16 27.73
C LEU A 165 32.37 12.36 28.63
N ASN A 166 33.06 11.28 29.03
CA ASN A 166 34.26 11.32 29.87
C ASN A 166 35.40 12.03 29.17
N GLU A 167 35.56 11.87 27.86
CA GLU A 167 36.58 12.49 27.03
C GLU A 167 36.18 13.89 26.50
N GLY A 168 34.97 14.36 26.81
CA GLY A 168 34.48 15.68 26.34
C GLY A 168 34.26 15.73 24.83
N LYS A 169 33.92 14.61 24.20
CA LYS A 169 33.69 14.45 22.77
C LYS A 169 32.19 14.28 22.46
N SER A 170 31.77 14.69 21.27
CA SER A 170 30.37 14.59 20.86
C SER A 170 30.17 13.71 19.62
N LEU A 171 31.14 13.62 18.73
CA LEU A 171 31.07 12.82 17.51
C LEU A 171 32.05 11.66 17.53
N ASP A 172 31.70 10.57 16.89
CA ASP A 172 32.59 9.41 16.67
C ASP A 172 33.89 9.83 15.95
N THR A 173 33.80 10.81 15.07
CA THR A 173 34.93 11.38 14.33
C THR A 173 35.93 12.11 15.22
N ASP A 174 35.54 12.52 16.42
CA ASP A 174 36.42 13.24 17.37
C ASP A 174 37.27 12.28 18.21
N LEU A 175 37.01 10.99 18.20
CA LEU A 175 37.71 9.97 18.94
C LEU A 175 39.03 9.57 18.26
N THR A 176 40.10 9.47 19.05
CA THR A 176 41.44 9.05 18.59
C THR A 176 41.56 7.52 18.51
N ALA A 177 42.65 7.02 17.95
CA ALA A 177 42.95 5.60 17.93
C ALA A 177 43.03 4.97 19.33
N ASP A 178 43.55 5.72 20.31
CA ASP A 178 43.64 5.21 21.70
C ASP A 178 42.25 5.14 22.35
N HIS A 179 41.38 6.12 22.14
CA HIS A 179 40.01 6.05 22.59
C HIS A 179 39.26 4.85 22.00
N TRP A 180 39.48 4.56 20.72
CA TRP A 180 38.86 3.38 20.09
C TRP A 180 39.42 2.05 20.62
N ARG A 181 40.71 1.99 21.02
CA ARG A 181 41.28 0.81 21.70
C ARG A 181 40.59 0.56 23.04
N GLU A 182 40.32 1.61 23.81
CA GLU A 182 39.62 1.53 25.09
C GLU A 182 38.17 1.08 24.90
N VAL A 183 37.45 1.62 23.89
CA VAL A 183 36.09 1.20 23.55
C VAL A 183 36.07 -0.25 23.13
N VAL A 184 37.01 -0.71 22.30
CA VAL A 184 37.12 -2.13 21.89
C VAL A 184 37.33 -3.06 23.08
N ALA A 185 38.17 -2.66 24.04
CA ALA A 185 38.38 -3.44 25.27
C ALA A 185 37.07 -3.54 26.06
N GLY A 186 36.39 -2.42 26.31
CA GLY A 186 35.11 -2.38 27.01
C GLY A 186 34.03 -3.18 26.32
N TYR A 187 33.96 -3.16 24.99
CA TYR A 187 33.01 -3.96 24.23
C TYR A 187 33.24 -5.48 24.38
N LYS A 188 34.50 -5.92 24.41
CA LYS A 188 34.82 -7.33 24.68
C LYS A 188 34.45 -7.73 26.10
N GLU A 189 34.66 -6.84 27.08
CA GLU A 189 34.23 -7.07 28.48
C GLU A 189 32.69 -7.18 28.58
N ILE A 190 31.95 -6.34 27.83
CA ILE A 190 30.48 -6.46 27.75
C ILE A 190 30.07 -7.84 27.22
N VAL A 191 30.65 -8.28 26.11
CA VAL A 191 30.33 -9.60 25.53
C VAL A 191 30.62 -10.73 26.54
N GLU A 192 31.79 -10.69 27.20
CA GLU A 192 32.18 -11.71 28.19
C GLU A 192 31.26 -11.69 29.42
N ARG A 193 30.86 -10.50 29.88
CA ARG A 193 29.93 -10.35 31.00
C ARG A 193 28.53 -10.92 30.68
N GLU A 194 27.99 -10.59 29.50
CA GLU A 194 26.64 -10.99 29.13
C GLU A 194 26.53 -12.46 28.74
N LEU A 195 27.60 -13.05 28.15
CA LEU A 195 27.57 -14.40 27.60
C LEU A 195 28.41 -15.42 28.38
N THR A 196 29.21 -14.96 29.35
CA THR A 196 30.20 -15.80 30.05
C THR A 196 31.23 -16.49 29.12
N LYS A 197 31.46 -15.88 27.97
CA LYS A 197 32.39 -16.33 26.93
C LYS A 197 33.06 -15.12 26.26
N PRO A 198 34.35 -15.22 25.91
CA PRO A 198 35.03 -14.13 25.23
C PRO A 198 34.50 -13.95 23.81
N PHE A 199 34.72 -12.75 23.25
CA PHE A 199 34.41 -12.46 21.86
C PHE A 199 35.23 -13.37 20.93
N PRO A 200 34.60 -14.04 19.91
CA PRO A 200 35.27 -14.98 19.02
C PRO A 200 36.43 -14.36 18.24
N GLN A 201 37.60 -14.96 18.32
CA GLN A 201 38.83 -14.51 17.64
C GLN A 201 39.16 -15.35 16.38
N ASP A 202 38.52 -16.53 16.19
CA ASP A 202 38.68 -17.31 14.96
C ASP A 202 37.82 -16.78 13.82
N PRO A 203 38.41 -16.36 12.69
CA PRO A 203 37.68 -15.85 11.56
C PRO A 203 36.70 -16.86 10.94
N GLN A 204 37.00 -18.16 10.99
CA GLN A 204 36.08 -19.18 10.47
C GLN A 204 34.85 -19.34 11.36
N GLU A 205 35.01 -19.31 12.67
CA GLU A 205 33.91 -19.29 13.63
C GLU A 205 33.03 -18.03 13.40
N GLN A 206 33.67 -16.87 13.21
CA GLN A 206 32.96 -15.62 12.90
C GLN A 206 32.15 -15.74 11.60
N LEU A 207 32.72 -16.30 10.54
CA LEU A 207 32.06 -16.43 9.24
C LEU A 207 30.80 -17.33 9.32
N TRP A 208 30.92 -18.50 9.90
CA TRP A 208 29.81 -19.42 10.03
C TRP A 208 28.75 -18.93 11.02
N GLY A 209 29.16 -18.25 12.08
CA GLY A 209 28.24 -17.57 12.98
C GLY A 209 27.40 -16.50 12.25
N ALA A 210 28.03 -15.64 11.43
CA ALA A 210 27.35 -14.64 10.66
C ALA A 210 26.42 -15.22 9.58
N ILE A 211 26.85 -16.25 8.85
CA ILE A 211 26.02 -16.97 7.87
C ILE A 211 24.77 -17.54 8.57
N GLY A 212 24.94 -18.20 9.71
CA GLY A 212 23.82 -18.75 10.47
C GLY A 212 22.86 -17.69 11.00
N ALA A 213 23.38 -16.57 11.49
CA ALA A 213 22.56 -15.46 11.97
C ALA A 213 21.74 -14.81 10.83
N VAL A 214 22.33 -14.64 9.65
CA VAL A 214 21.62 -14.10 8.48
C VAL A 214 20.50 -15.04 8.02
N PHE A 215 20.73 -16.37 7.97
CA PHE A 215 19.64 -17.31 7.72
C PHE A 215 18.58 -17.26 8.83
N GLY A 216 19.00 -17.15 10.10
CA GLY A 216 18.12 -17.01 11.25
C GLY A 216 17.22 -15.77 11.18
N SER A 217 17.72 -14.70 10.60
CA SER A 217 16.98 -13.44 10.50
C SER A 217 15.71 -13.52 9.63
N TRP A 218 15.60 -14.54 8.77
CA TRP A 218 14.36 -14.81 8.02
C TRP A 218 13.15 -15.05 8.94
N MET A 219 13.39 -15.61 10.13
CA MET A 219 12.35 -15.91 11.12
C MET A 219 12.32 -14.91 12.30
N ASN A 220 12.98 -13.77 12.20
CA ASN A 220 12.82 -12.67 13.15
C ASN A 220 11.39 -12.12 13.09
N GLN A 221 10.87 -11.66 14.24
CA GLN A 221 9.49 -11.15 14.33
C GLN A 221 9.20 -10.03 13.32
N ARG A 222 10.13 -9.08 13.15
CA ARG A 222 10.01 -8.00 12.16
C ARG A 222 9.93 -8.52 10.72
N ALA A 223 10.73 -9.53 10.36
CA ALA A 223 10.69 -10.13 9.03
C ALA A 223 9.38 -10.91 8.80
N ILE A 224 8.88 -11.63 9.81
CA ILE A 224 7.58 -12.32 9.76
C ILE A 224 6.44 -11.30 9.56
N THR A 225 6.43 -10.22 10.35
CA THR A 225 5.43 -9.16 10.24
C THR A 225 5.45 -8.51 8.86
N TYR A 226 6.64 -8.17 8.36
CA TYR A 226 6.78 -7.57 7.03
C TYR A 226 6.26 -8.50 5.93
N ARG A 227 6.62 -9.79 5.96
CA ARG A 227 6.15 -10.77 4.97
C ARG A 227 4.64 -10.89 4.98
N ARG A 228 4.01 -10.94 6.15
CA ARG A 228 2.55 -10.97 6.28
C ARG A 228 1.88 -9.73 5.69
N LEU A 229 2.45 -8.54 5.91
CA LEU A 229 1.91 -7.27 5.38
C LEU A 229 2.09 -7.11 3.86
N HIS A 230 3.00 -7.87 3.27
CA HIS A 230 3.34 -7.76 1.84
C HIS A 230 3.11 -9.07 1.07
N ASP A 231 2.36 -10.01 1.63
CA ASP A 231 2.01 -11.30 1.01
C ASP A 231 3.22 -12.07 0.46
N ILE A 232 4.35 -12.05 1.22
CA ILE A 232 5.58 -12.75 0.86
C ILE A 232 5.55 -14.15 1.49
N PRO A 233 5.60 -15.24 0.69
CA PRO A 233 5.58 -16.61 1.20
C PRO A 233 6.74 -16.93 2.14
N ALA A 234 6.45 -17.64 3.24
CA ALA A 234 7.43 -17.96 4.26
C ALA A 234 8.48 -18.99 3.77
N ASP A 235 8.14 -19.81 2.80
CA ASP A 235 8.98 -20.87 2.22
C ASP A 235 10.02 -20.36 1.21
N TRP A 236 9.97 -19.07 0.82
CA TRP A 236 10.95 -18.51 -0.10
C TRP A 236 12.37 -18.46 0.43
N GLY A 237 12.56 -18.29 1.74
CA GLY A 237 13.88 -18.17 2.36
C GLY A 237 14.66 -16.92 1.93
N THR A 238 15.89 -16.82 2.39
CA THR A 238 16.84 -15.78 2.02
C THR A 238 18.14 -16.37 1.52
N ALA A 239 18.80 -15.71 0.57
CA ALA A 239 20.19 -15.96 0.23
C ALA A 239 21.13 -15.23 1.21
N VAL A 240 22.39 -15.67 1.25
CA VAL A 240 23.46 -14.99 1.99
C VAL A 240 24.54 -14.55 1.02
N ASN A 241 24.88 -13.26 1.03
CA ASN A 241 25.93 -12.69 0.20
C ASN A 241 27.16 -12.41 1.05
N VAL A 242 28.29 -13.04 0.74
CA VAL A 242 29.61 -12.80 1.32
C VAL A 242 30.42 -12.01 0.34
N GLN A 243 30.81 -10.75 0.68
CA GLN A 243 31.43 -9.82 -0.25
C GLN A 243 32.63 -9.13 0.40
N ALA A 244 33.70 -8.93 -0.35
CA ALA A 244 34.85 -8.18 0.10
C ALA A 244 34.44 -6.76 0.54
N MET A 245 34.91 -6.34 1.69
CA MET A 245 34.69 -4.98 2.17
C MET A 245 35.43 -3.95 1.33
N VAL A 246 34.73 -2.86 1.06
CA VAL A 246 35.29 -1.58 0.59
C VAL A 246 34.91 -0.51 1.60
N PHE A 247 35.78 0.46 1.82
CA PHE A 247 35.68 1.36 2.97
C PHE A 247 35.47 2.80 2.52
N GLY A 248 34.31 3.35 2.89
CA GLY A 248 33.99 4.75 2.71
C GLY A 248 34.51 5.66 3.83
N ASN A 249 35.14 5.09 4.85
CA ASN A 249 35.62 5.76 6.07
C ASN A 249 37.16 5.70 6.27
N MET A 250 37.93 5.59 5.18
CA MET A 250 39.38 5.60 5.22
C MET A 250 40.02 7.01 5.04
N GLY A 251 39.23 8.07 5.05
CA GLY A 251 39.70 9.41 4.87
C GLY A 251 38.77 10.29 4.04
N GLU A 252 39.20 11.52 3.77
CA GLU A 252 38.39 12.54 3.08
C GLU A 252 38.22 12.28 1.57
N ASP A 253 38.99 11.37 0.98
CA ASP A 253 38.86 10.91 -0.39
C ASP A 253 37.96 9.63 -0.52
N CYS A 254 37.34 9.29 0.60
CA CYS A 254 36.42 8.16 0.72
C CYS A 254 35.00 8.65 1.03
N ALA A 255 34.00 7.91 0.57
CA ALA A 255 32.60 8.25 0.81
C ALA A 255 31.71 7.01 0.67
N THR A 256 30.52 7.10 1.16
CA THR A 256 29.45 6.13 0.88
C THR A 256 28.15 6.87 0.56
N GLY A 257 27.28 6.28 -0.22
CA GLY A 257 26.03 6.93 -0.59
C GLY A 257 24.98 6.02 -1.21
N VAL A 258 23.80 6.61 -1.35
CA VAL A 258 22.64 6.02 -2.01
C VAL A 258 22.18 6.95 -3.13
N ALA A 259 21.94 6.38 -4.28
CA ALA A 259 21.51 7.12 -5.46
C ALA A 259 20.26 6.48 -6.10
N PHE A 260 19.44 7.31 -6.71
CA PHE A 260 18.30 6.88 -7.52
C PHE A 260 18.49 7.39 -8.94
N THR A 261 18.19 6.56 -9.91
CA THR A 261 18.34 6.97 -11.33
C THR A 261 17.35 8.06 -11.72
N ARG A 262 16.28 8.22 -10.94
CA ARG A 262 15.29 9.31 -11.04
C ARG A 262 14.85 9.76 -9.65
N ASN A 263 14.23 10.89 -9.54
CA ASN A 263 13.67 11.36 -8.27
C ASN A 263 12.54 10.40 -7.81
N PRO A 264 12.68 9.74 -6.66
CA PRO A 264 11.70 8.75 -6.18
C PRO A 264 10.38 9.36 -5.72
N SER A 265 10.34 10.68 -5.49
CA SER A 265 9.15 11.40 -5.05
C SER A 265 8.34 11.96 -6.21
N THR A 266 9.01 12.46 -7.26
CA THR A 266 8.38 13.13 -8.40
C THR A 266 8.43 12.33 -9.71
N GLY A 267 9.37 11.40 -9.85
CA GLY A 267 9.65 10.68 -11.09
C GLY A 267 10.56 11.44 -12.08
N ALA A 268 10.91 12.68 -11.78
CA ALA A 268 11.74 13.51 -12.66
C ALA A 268 13.06 12.81 -13.02
N LYS A 269 13.46 12.94 -14.27
CA LYS A 269 14.70 12.34 -14.80
C LYS A 269 15.93 13.12 -14.36
N GLU A 270 16.14 13.17 -13.05
CA GLU A 270 17.29 13.80 -12.41
C GLU A 270 18.05 12.79 -11.57
N PHE A 271 19.36 12.98 -11.44
CA PHE A 271 20.19 12.12 -10.61
C PHE A 271 20.02 12.53 -9.14
N TYR A 272 19.25 11.72 -8.43
CA TYR A 272 18.83 12.01 -7.06
C TYR A 272 19.57 11.10 -6.07
N GLY A 273 19.97 11.64 -4.93
CA GLY A 273 20.59 10.85 -3.87
C GLY A 273 21.46 11.65 -2.93
N GLU A 274 22.07 10.95 -2.02
CA GLU A 274 22.83 11.48 -0.90
C GLU A 274 24.12 10.69 -0.69
N TYR A 275 25.15 11.36 -0.17
CA TYR A 275 26.42 10.72 0.20
C TYR A 275 26.97 11.34 1.49
N LEU A 276 27.85 10.61 2.14
CA LEU A 276 28.64 11.06 3.28
C LEU A 276 30.11 10.81 3.04
N VAL A 277 30.91 11.85 3.21
CA VAL A 277 32.37 11.73 3.21
C VAL A 277 32.84 11.07 4.49
N ASN A 278 33.86 10.23 4.39
CA ASN A 278 34.47 9.53 5.50
C ASN A 278 33.45 8.82 6.42
N ALA A 279 32.64 7.94 5.80
CA ALA A 279 31.52 7.23 6.43
C ALA A 279 31.33 5.81 5.90
N GLN A 280 30.74 4.93 6.71
CA GLN A 280 30.25 3.63 6.28
C GLN A 280 28.76 3.71 5.89
N GLY A 281 28.24 2.68 5.20
CA GLY A 281 26.86 2.65 4.70
C GLY A 281 25.81 2.79 5.80
N GLU A 282 26.04 2.25 6.97
CA GLU A 282 25.16 2.37 8.14
C GLU A 282 25.00 3.82 8.61
N ASP A 283 26.04 4.64 8.49
CA ASP A 283 26.00 6.06 8.90
C ASP A 283 25.02 6.89 8.04
N VAL A 284 24.84 6.52 6.77
CA VAL A 284 23.85 7.15 5.86
C VAL A 284 22.42 6.75 6.26
N VAL A 285 22.21 5.48 6.55
CA VAL A 285 20.88 4.94 6.84
C VAL A 285 20.41 5.32 8.23
N ALA A 286 21.29 5.32 9.22
CA ALA A 286 20.97 5.68 10.60
C ALA A 286 20.68 7.18 10.79
N GLY A 287 21.14 8.05 9.86
CA GLY A 287 20.88 9.48 9.94
C GLY A 287 21.68 10.21 11.05
N ILE A 288 22.76 9.60 11.52
CA ILE A 288 23.60 10.16 12.59
C ILE A 288 24.26 11.48 12.15
N ARG A 289 24.57 11.60 10.86
CA ARG A 289 25.15 12.79 10.22
C ARG A 289 24.22 13.27 9.12
N THR A 290 24.19 14.58 8.85
CA THR A 290 23.44 15.16 7.73
C THR A 290 24.10 14.78 6.40
N PRO A 291 23.44 14.04 5.52
CA PRO A 291 24.02 13.69 4.22
C PRO A 291 24.15 14.89 3.29
N GLN A 292 25.05 14.76 2.35
CA GLN A 292 25.31 15.74 1.31
C GLN A 292 24.62 15.33 0.00
N PRO A 293 24.07 16.27 -0.79
CA PRO A 293 23.45 15.95 -2.07
C PRO A 293 24.47 15.50 -3.11
N LEU A 294 24.06 14.61 -4.04
CA LEU A 294 24.92 14.11 -5.11
C LEU A 294 25.22 15.19 -6.16
N SER A 295 24.22 15.96 -6.60
CA SER A 295 24.34 16.90 -7.70
C SER A 295 24.24 18.37 -7.24
N ILE A 296 24.75 19.30 -8.03
CA ILE A 296 24.58 20.73 -7.83
C ILE A 296 23.09 21.11 -7.88
N ALA A 297 22.32 20.52 -8.79
CA ALA A 297 20.87 20.73 -8.87
C ALA A 297 20.17 20.28 -7.60
N GLY A 298 20.52 19.11 -7.06
CA GLY A 298 19.99 18.59 -5.80
C GLY A 298 20.36 19.49 -4.60
N LYS A 299 21.58 20.00 -4.58
CA LYS A 299 22.05 20.98 -3.57
C LYS A 299 21.19 22.26 -3.58
N GLN A 300 20.92 22.79 -4.76
CA GLN A 300 20.08 23.99 -4.93
C GLN A 300 18.64 23.73 -4.49
N ALA A 301 18.06 22.61 -4.89
CA ALA A 301 16.70 22.21 -4.53
C ALA A 301 16.55 22.02 -3.01
N ALA A 302 17.53 21.39 -2.36
CA ALA A 302 17.57 21.18 -0.91
C ALA A 302 18.02 22.42 -0.11
N LYS A 303 18.46 23.50 -0.77
CA LYS A 303 19.06 24.68 -0.16
C LYS A 303 20.21 24.32 0.80
N SER A 304 20.97 23.29 0.47
CA SER A 304 22.07 22.79 1.28
C SER A 304 23.29 23.72 1.17
N THR A 305 23.97 23.95 2.28
CA THR A 305 25.26 24.67 2.33
C THR A 305 26.45 23.73 2.14
N LEU A 306 26.23 22.42 2.26
CA LEU A 306 27.26 21.39 2.11
C LEU A 306 27.62 21.18 0.63
N PRO A 307 28.86 20.83 0.29
CA PRO A 307 29.26 20.57 -1.08
C PRO A 307 28.58 19.33 -1.62
N SER A 308 28.11 19.38 -2.86
CA SER A 308 27.62 18.20 -3.58
C SER A 308 28.80 17.27 -3.96
N MET A 309 28.50 16.01 -4.27
CA MET A 309 29.51 15.08 -4.80
C MET A 309 30.06 15.57 -6.16
N GLU A 310 29.19 16.18 -6.96
CA GLU A 310 29.57 16.78 -8.24
C GLU A 310 30.66 17.86 -8.08
N GLU A 311 30.59 18.64 -6.98
CA GLU A 311 31.62 19.64 -6.62
C GLU A 311 32.84 19.00 -5.97
N ALA A 312 32.65 18.10 -5.00
CA ALA A 312 33.72 17.54 -4.15
C ALA A 312 34.52 16.41 -4.84
N MET A 313 33.84 15.57 -5.62
CA MET A 313 34.40 14.38 -6.27
C MET A 313 33.98 14.28 -7.75
N PRO A 314 34.27 15.25 -8.63
CA PRO A 314 33.68 15.35 -9.97
C PRO A 314 33.96 14.15 -10.86
N LYS A 315 35.12 13.51 -10.76
CA LYS A 315 35.46 12.30 -11.53
C LYS A 315 34.60 11.12 -11.13
N VAL A 316 34.43 10.91 -9.83
CA VAL A 316 33.57 9.83 -9.29
C VAL A 316 32.12 10.07 -9.65
N PHE A 317 31.65 11.32 -9.53
CA PHE A 317 30.30 11.69 -9.93
C PHE A 317 30.03 11.40 -11.42
N ALA A 318 30.96 11.72 -12.32
CA ALA A 318 30.83 11.44 -13.75
C ALA A 318 30.78 9.92 -14.04
N GLU A 319 31.56 9.12 -13.31
CA GLU A 319 31.53 7.66 -13.41
C GLU A 319 30.17 7.11 -12.90
N LEU A 320 29.72 7.60 -11.74
CA LEU A 320 28.43 7.21 -11.16
C LEU A 320 27.24 7.60 -12.07
N GLU A 321 27.31 8.77 -12.74
CA GLU A 321 26.30 9.19 -13.73
C GLU A 321 26.28 8.24 -14.94
N THR A 322 27.43 7.73 -15.37
CA THR A 322 27.53 6.72 -16.43
C THR A 322 26.90 5.39 -15.99
N VAL A 323 27.16 4.98 -14.75
CA VAL A 323 26.52 3.78 -14.14
C VAL A 323 25.00 3.94 -14.06
N ARG A 324 24.51 5.10 -13.63
CA ARG A 324 23.08 5.44 -13.57
C ARG A 324 22.38 5.19 -14.90
N ARG A 325 22.93 5.77 -15.98
CA ARG A 325 22.35 5.63 -17.31
C ARG A 325 22.37 4.18 -17.80
N LYS A 326 23.46 3.47 -17.56
CA LYS A 326 23.62 2.07 -17.95
C LYS A 326 22.62 1.16 -17.24
N LEU A 327 22.42 1.34 -15.93
CA LEU A 327 21.49 0.56 -15.15
C LEU A 327 20.03 0.84 -15.52
N GLU A 328 19.62 2.11 -15.68
CA GLU A 328 18.26 2.44 -16.09
C GLU A 328 17.92 1.89 -17.47
N ALA A 329 18.85 1.99 -18.45
CA ALA A 329 18.65 1.45 -19.77
C ALA A 329 18.61 -0.09 -19.78
N HIS A 330 19.45 -0.76 -18.99
CA HIS A 330 19.50 -2.21 -18.90
C HIS A 330 18.26 -2.80 -18.26
N TYR A 331 17.88 -2.29 -17.07
CA TYR A 331 16.69 -2.77 -16.35
C TYR A 331 15.39 -2.20 -16.91
N ARG A 332 15.48 -1.18 -17.75
CA ARG A 332 14.32 -0.47 -18.31
C ARG A 332 13.38 0.05 -17.24
N ASP A 333 13.92 0.37 -16.06
CA ASP A 333 13.21 0.87 -14.90
C ASP A 333 14.11 1.69 -13.99
N MET A 334 13.52 2.54 -13.15
CA MET A 334 14.22 3.31 -12.14
C MET A 334 14.93 2.38 -11.15
N GLN A 335 16.21 2.66 -10.91
CA GLN A 335 17.03 1.89 -9.98
C GLN A 335 17.39 2.70 -8.74
N ASP A 336 17.45 2.01 -7.63
CA ASP A 336 18.04 2.41 -6.34
C ASP A 336 19.42 1.76 -6.26
N ILE A 337 20.44 2.56 -5.97
CA ILE A 337 21.85 2.21 -6.09
C ILE A 337 22.56 2.51 -4.76
N GLU A 338 23.23 1.52 -4.22
CA GLU A 338 24.16 1.71 -3.09
C GLU A 338 25.60 1.68 -3.62
N PHE A 339 26.40 2.65 -3.24
CA PHE A 339 27.79 2.77 -3.69
C PHE A 339 28.73 3.20 -2.57
N THR A 340 30.02 2.90 -2.74
CA THR A 340 31.09 3.35 -1.87
C THR A 340 32.24 3.85 -2.72
N VAL A 341 32.88 4.91 -2.27
CA VAL A 341 34.12 5.46 -2.84
C VAL A 341 35.25 5.19 -1.87
N GLN A 342 36.22 4.43 -2.29
CA GLN A 342 37.43 4.18 -1.49
C GLN A 342 38.63 4.76 -2.22
N GLN A 343 39.26 5.77 -1.62
CA GLN A 343 40.46 6.45 -2.16
C GLN A 343 40.23 6.91 -3.61
N GLY A 344 39.11 7.62 -3.83
CA GLY A 344 38.72 8.15 -5.12
C GLY A 344 38.24 7.12 -6.15
N LYS A 345 38.13 5.84 -5.81
CA LYS A 345 37.66 4.77 -6.68
C LYS A 345 36.25 4.35 -6.33
N LEU A 346 35.35 4.36 -7.33
CA LEU A 346 33.94 3.96 -7.18
C LEU A 346 33.77 2.44 -7.09
N TYR A 347 32.86 2.01 -6.22
CA TYR A 347 32.39 0.62 -6.11
C TYR A 347 30.88 0.58 -5.97
N MET A 348 30.25 -0.36 -6.69
CA MET A 348 28.82 -0.62 -6.65
C MET A 348 28.52 -1.75 -5.67
N LEU A 349 27.69 -1.50 -4.68
CA LEU A 349 27.36 -2.48 -3.63
C LEU A 349 26.01 -3.16 -3.84
N GLN A 350 25.06 -2.46 -4.44
CA GLN A 350 23.72 -2.96 -4.68
C GLN A 350 23.03 -2.14 -5.77
N THR A 351 22.20 -2.82 -6.55
CA THR A 351 21.14 -2.20 -7.35
C THR A 351 19.85 -2.96 -7.13
N ARG A 352 18.75 -2.23 -7.15
CA ARG A 352 17.40 -2.79 -7.06
C ARG A 352 16.39 -1.85 -7.73
N THR A 353 15.21 -2.35 -8.05
CA THR A 353 14.09 -1.50 -8.47
C THR A 353 13.80 -0.46 -7.41
N GLY A 354 13.87 0.82 -7.76
CA GLY A 354 13.71 1.93 -6.85
C GLY A 354 12.29 2.01 -6.30
N LYS A 355 12.16 2.04 -4.97
CA LYS A 355 10.89 2.36 -4.33
C LYS A 355 10.54 3.81 -4.59
N ARG A 356 9.29 4.06 -4.94
CA ARG A 356 8.81 5.35 -5.41
C ARG A 356 7.37 5.60 -4.97
N THR A 357 6.97 6.86 -4.99
CA THR A 357 5.59 7.25 -4.72
C THR A 357 4.69 6.88 -5.90
N ALA A 358 3.38 6.89 -5.68
CA ALA A 358 2.41 6.67 -6.75
C ALA A 358 2.54 7.72 -7.87
N ALA A 359 2.78 8.99 -7.52
CA ALA A 359 2.99 10.06 -8.49
C ALA A 359 4.26 9.83 -9.32
N ALA A 360 5.36 9.46 -8.67
CA ALA A 360 6.60 9.13 -9.35
C ALA A 360 6.46 7.89 -10.24
N ALA A 361 5.80 6.84 -9.76
CA ALA A 361 5.55 5.63 -10.54
C ALA A 361 4.78 5.93 -11.83
N LEU A 362 3.73 6.72 -11.71
CA LEU A 362 2.92 7.18 -12.83
C LEU A 362 3.76 7.98 -13.84
N HIS A 363 4.48 9.00 -13.37
CA HIS A 363 5.32 9.85 -14.24
C HIS A 363 6.40 9.03 -14.95
N ILE A 364 7.10 8.15 -14.22
CA ILE A 364 8.15 7.28 -14.78
C ILE A 364 7.60 6.36 -15.86
N ALA A 365 6.46 5.71 -15.59
CA ALA A 365 5.86 4.79 -16.56
C ALA A 365 5.46 5.50 -17.85
N VAL A 366 4.84 6.68 -17.74
CA VAL A 366 4.42 7.48 -18.90
C VAL A 366 5.63 8.03 -19.66
N ASP A 367 6.63 8.59 -18.97
CA ASP A 367 7.86 9.11 -19.60
C ASP A 367 8.66 8.01 -20.32
N MET A 368 8.83 6.84 -19.70
CA MET A 368 9.53 5.71 -20.30
C MET A 368 8.79 5.14 -21.53
N ALA A 369 7.45 5.14 -21.50
CA ALA A 369 6.68 4.71 -22.66
C ALA A 369 6.75 5.74 -23.79
N ASN A 370 6.64 7.04 -23.48
CA ASN A 370 6.76 8.11 -24.47
C ASN A 370 8.17 8.19 -25.10
N SER A 371 9.22 7.86 -24.33
CA SER A 371 10.61 7.77 -24.84
C SER A 371 10.93 6.47 -25.59
N GLY A 372 10.00 5.52 -25.64
CA GLY A 372 10.19 4.23 -26.31
C GLY A 372 11.08 3.24 -25.53
N LEU A 373 11.40 3.50 -24.27
CA LEU A 373 12.16 2.56 -23.44
C LEU A 373 11.32 1.34 -23.05
N ILE A 374 10.02 1.53 -22.86
CA ILE A 374 9.02 0.47 -22.64
C ILE A 374 7.83 0.71 -23.57
N ASP A 375 6.97 -0.28 -23.77
CA ASP A 375 5.71 -0.08 -24.46
C ASP A 375 4.58 0.37 -23.50
N ARG A 376 3.43 0.80 -24.03
CA ARG A 376 2.28 1.28 -23.25
C ARG A 376 1.68 0.16 -22.37
N ASN A 377 1.68 -1.07 -22.86
CA ASN A 377 1.14 -2.21 -22.13
C ASN A 377 2.00 -2.51 -20.90
N GLU A 378 3.32 -2.42 -21.05
CA GLU A 378 4.24 -2.54 -19.92
C GLU A 378 4.06 -1.39 -18.91
N ALA A 379 3.87 -0.16 -19.39
CA ALA A 379 3.57 0.98 -18.51
C ALA A 379 2.30 0.73 -17.67
N LEU A 380 1.22 0.23 -18.29
CA LEU A 380 -0.01 -0.14 -17.60
C LEU A 380 0.21 -1.26 -16.55
N ARG A 381 1.01 -2.27 -16.87
CA ARG A 381 1.30 -3.39 -15.96
C ARG A 381 2.09 -2.97 -14.71
N ARG A 382 2.94 -1.95 -14.82
CA ARG A 382 3.84 -1.49 -13.74
C ARG A 382 3.15 -0.71 -12.64
N ILE A 383 2.01 -0.11 -12.93
CA ILE A 383 1.29 0.70 -11.94
C ILE A 383 0.42 -0.20 -11.10
N GLU A 384 0.65 -0.19 -9.78
CA GLU A 384 -0.24 -0.85 -8.84
C GLU A 384 -1.58 -0.08 -8.77
N PRO A 385 -2.73 -0.69 -9.13
CA PRO A 385 -3.98 0.04 -9.22
C PRO A 385 -4.38 0.75 -7.91
N ASN A 386 -4.22 0.10 -6.76
CA ASN A 386 -4.55 0.70 -5.47
C ASN A 386 -3.68 1.93 -5.14
N SER A 387 -2.48 2.02 -5.70
CA SER A 387 -1.60 3.18 -5.47
C SER A 387 -2.18 4.48 -6.03
N LEU A 388 -3.05 4.39 -7.04
CA LEU A 388 -3.71 5.55 -7.63
C LEU A 388 -4.60 6.28 -6.62
N GLU A 389 -5.10 5.60 -5.60
CA GLU A 389 -5.94 6.21 -4.56
C GLU A 389 -5.26 7.43 -3.92
N GLN A 390 -3.93 7.36 -3.75
CA GLN A 390 -3.14 8.46 -3.19
C GLN A 390 -3.17 9.74 -4.06
N LEU A 391 -3.40 9.59 -5.36
CA LEU A 391 -3.46 10.70 -6.31
C LEU A 391 -4.85 11.33 -6.42
N LEU A 392 -5.85 10.68 -5.85
CA LEU A 392 -7.27 11.07 -5.97
C LEU A 392 -7.78 11.78 -4.73
N HIS A 393 -7.06 11.67 -3.60
CA HIS A 393 -7.45 12.29 -2.34
C HIS A 393 -7.00 13.74 -2.23
N PRO A 394 -7.70 14.55 -1.43
CA PRO A 394 -7.38 15.95 -1.25
C PRO A 394 -5.95 16.21 -0.77
N THR A 395 -5.36 17.30 -1.25
CA THR A 395 -4.13 17.89 -0.73
C THR A 395 -4.47 19.08 0.17
N LEU A 396 -3.49 19.62 0.91
CA LEU A 396 -3.76 20.82 1.71
C LEU A 396 -4.20 21.99 0.85
N ASP A 397 -5.21 22.74 1.32
CA ASP A 397 -5.59 23.99 0.71
C ASP A 397 -4.44 25.00 0.85
N PRO A 398 -3.83 25.48 -0.25
CA PRO A 398 -2.73 26.42 -0.19
C PRO A 398 -3.13 27.80 0.41
N LYS A 399 -4.43 28.10 0.47
CA LYS A 399 -4.99 29.32 1.05
C LYS A 399 -5.42 29.15 2.50
N ALA A 400 -5.45 27.92 3.03
CA ALA A 400 -5.87 27.70 4.39
C ALA A 400 -4.90 28.35 5.38
N PRO A 401 -5.40 28.97 6.44
CA PRO A 401 -4.54 29.44 7.53
C PRO A 401 -3.85 28.23 8.16
N LYS A 402 -2.55 28.32 8.27
CA LYS A 402 -1.74 27.24 8.85
C LYS A 402 -0.66 27.81 9.76
N THR A 403 -0.43 27.17 10.87
CA THR A 403 0.68 27.48 11.78
C THR A 403 1.74 26.42 11.59
N VAL A 404 2.81 26.77 10.85
CA VAL A 404 3.93 25.86 10.63
C VAL A 404 4.78 25.82 11.90
N LEU A 405 4.94 24.63 12.49
CA LEU A 405 5.74 24.37 13.66
C LEU A 405 7.21 24.13 13.30
N ALA A 406 7.42 23.32 12.28
CA ALA A 406 8.75 22.92 11.84
C ALA A 406 8.75 22.54 10.35
N ARG A 407 9.94 22.39 9.79
CA ARG A 407 10.16 21.87 8.46
C ARG A 407 11.16 20.73 8.50
N GLY A 408 10.86 19.68 7.75
CA GLY A 408 11.77 18.57 7.49
C GLY A 408 11.88 18.31 5.99
N LEU A 409 12.39 17.14 5.65
CA LEU A 409 12.50 16.71 4.26
C LEU A 409 11.16 16.13 3.78
N PRO A 410 10.74 16.44 2.54
CA PRO A 410 9.52 15.90 1.93
C PRO A 410 9.75 14.43 1.52
N ALA A 411 9.72 13.54 2.50
CA ALA A 411 10.18 12.17 2.35
C ALA A 411 9.18 11.24 1.63
N SER A 412 7.88 11.46 1.81
CA SER A 412 6.81 10.78 1.06
C SER A 412 5.62 11.71 0.92
N PRO A 413 5.15 11.99 -0.31
CA PRO A 413 4.16 13.02 -0.54
C PRO A 413 2.76 12.69 -0.01
N GLY A 414 1.94 13.73 0.04
CA GLY A 414 0.60 13.73 0.59
C GLY A 414 0.53 14.53 1.88
N ALA A 415 -0.71 14.85 2.29
CA ALA A 415 -0.99 15.50 3.54
C ALA A 415 -1.78 14.58 4.46
N ALA A 416 -1.46 14.59 5.74
CA ALA A 416 -2.17 13.82 6.74
C ALA A 416 -2.32 14.62 8.03
N SER A 417 -3.54 14.57 8.60
CA SER A 417 -3.85 15.10 9.91
C SER A 417 -4.18 13.94 10.86
N GLY A 418 -3.76 14.04 12.09
CA GLY A 418 -4.07 13.04 13.11
C GLY A 418 -3.50 13.37 14.49
N MET A 419 -3.93 12.61 15.46
CA MET A 419 -3.43 12.70 16.82
C MET A 419 -1.98 12.24 16.90
N VAL A 420 -1.15 13.00 17.61
CA VAL A 420 0.24 12.64 17.88
C VAL A 420 0.33 11.42 18.76
N VAL A 421 1.07 10.41 18.31
CA VAL A 421 1.44 9.22 19.09
C VAL A 421 2.94 8.98 18.96
N PHE A 422 3.58 8.43 19.99
CA PHE A 422 5.04 8.32 20.07
C PHE A 422 5.55 6.87 19.99
N THR A 423 4.67 5.89 20.00
CA THR A 423 5.03 4.47 19.87
C THR A 423 4.23 3.79 18.77
N ALA A 424 4.83 2.77 18.17
CA ALA A 424 4.20 1.98 17.14
C ALA A 424 2.96 1.23 17.65
N ASP A 425 3.03 0.69 18.87
CA ASP A 425 1.92 -0.03 19.53
C ASP A 425 0.73 0.90 19.81
N GLU A 426 0.99 2.14 20.25
CA GLU A 426 -0.07 3.13 20.45
C GLU A 426 -0.71 3.54 19.12
N ALA A 427 0.09 3.70 18.05
CA ALA A 427 -0.43 4.00 16.73
C ALA A 427 -1.39 2.92 16.24
N GLU A 428 -0.99 1.66 16.35
CA GLU A 428 -1.85 0.53 15.98
C GLU A 428 -3.12 0.46 16.82
N THR A 429 -2.99 0.56 18.15
CA THR A 429 -4.13 0.47 19.07
C THR A 429 -5.18 1.56 18.84
N ARG A 430 -4.75 2.81 18.60
CA ARG A 430 -5.67 3.92 18.33
C ARG A 430 -6.29 3.84 16.94
N ALA A 431 -5.51 3.44 15.93
CA ALA A 431 -6.01 3.26 14.57
C ALA A 431 -7.09 2.17 14.50
N GLN A 432 -6.93 1.06 15.22
CA GLN A 432 -7.95 0.00 15.33
C GLN A 432 -9.27 0.50 15.93
N LYS A 433 -9.22 1.56 16.73
CA LYS A 433 -10.42 2.24 17.28
C LYS A 433 -10.97 3.34 16.36
N GLY A 434 -10.48 3.44 15.13
CA GLY A 434 -10.91 4.42 14.13
C GLY A 434 -10.31 5.82 14.28
N THR A 435 -9.32 6.01 15.18
CA THR A 435 -8.68 7.32 15.38
C THR A 435 -7.55 7.51 14.37
N ALA A 436 -7.57 8.63 13.63
CA ALA A 436 -6.46 9.04 12.80
C ALA A 436 -5.26 9.46 13.65
N VAL A 437 -4.09 8.87 13.42
CA VAL A 437 -2.88 9.15 14.18
C VAL A 437 -1.69 9.49 13.29
N ILE A 438 -0.81 10.35 13.80
CA ILE A 438 0.52 10.63 13.23
C ILE A 438 1.56 10.01 14.17
N LEU A 439 2.37 9.09 13.65
CA LEU A 439 3.45 8.49 14.40
C LEU A 439 4.65 9.43 14.40
N VAL A 440 5.05 9.90 15.59
CA VAL A 440 6.15 10.85 15.78
C VAL A 440 7.30 10.14 16.49
N ARG A 441 8.46 10.09 15.84
CA ARG A 441 9.65 9.42 16.38
C ARG A 441 10.89 10.30 16.23
N VAL A 442 11.94 10.02 16.98
CA VAL A 442 13.27 10.57 16.70
C VAL A 442 13.74 10.01 15.36
N GLU A 443 13.71 8.71 15.22
CA GLU A 443 13.92 7.92 14.00
C GLU A 443 13.06 6.66 14.09
N THR A 444 12.72 6.04 12.96
CA THR A 444 12.03 4.76 12.96
C THR A 444 13.01 3.63 12.76
N SER A 445 12.72 2.52 13.39
CA SER A 445 13.43 1.26 13.24
C SER A 445 12.54 0.21 12.54
N PRO A 446 13.10 -0.90 12.09
CA PRO A 446 12.31 -2.00 11.52
C PRO A 446 11.22 -2.55 12.45
N GLU A 447 11.37 -2.42 13.75
CA GLU A 447 10.38 -2.81 14.75
C GLU A 447 9.12 -1.92 14.73
N ASP A 448 9.21 -0.69 14.23
CA ASP A 448 8.10 0.27 14.16
C ASP A 448 7.11 -0.01 13.00
N ILE A 449 7.36 -1.00 12.15
CA ILE A 449 6.64 -1.19 10.89
C ILE A 449 5.12 -1.33 11.04
N HIS A 450 4.63 -2.00 12.09
CA HIS A 450 3.20 -2.16 12.35
C HIS A 450 2.53 -0.81 12.67
N GLY A 451 3.18 0.04 13.46
CA GLY A 451 2.69 1.38 13.78
C GLY A 451 2.76 2.33 12.58
N MET A 452 3.81 2.22 11.78
CA MET A 452 3.93 2.99 10.52
C MET A 452 2.81 2.64 9.52
N HIS A 453 2.44 1.37 9.46
CA HIS A 453 1.33 0.91 8.62
C HIS A 453 -0.02 1.43 9.12
N ALA A 454 -0.24 1.44 10.41
CA ALA A 454 -1.49 1.88 11.03
C ALA A 454 -1.66 3.42 11.00
N ALA A 455 -0.57 4.18 11.10
CA ALA A 455 -0.61 5.64 11.11
C ALA A 455 -1.07 6.24 9.76
N LYS A 456 -1.72 7.40 9.82
CA LYS A 456 -2.06 8.20 8.63
C LYS A 456 -0.85 8.92 8.03
N GLY A 457 0.17 9.19 8.85
CA GLY A 457 1.42 9.80 8.45
C GLY A 457 2.53 9.59 9.46
N ILE A 458 3.76 9.82 9.02
CA ILE A 458 4.98 9.58 9.81
C ILE A 458 5.81 10.85 9.86
N LEU A 459 6.26 11.18 11.05
CA LEU A 459 7.13 12.33 11.31
C LEU A 459 8.37 11.87 12.08
N THR A 460 9.56 12.15 11.53
CA THR A 460 10.81 11.91 12.27
C THR A 460 11.66 13.18 12.39
N THR A 461 12.36 13.30 13.52
CA THR A 461 13.25 14.45 13.75
C THR A 461 14.65 14.23 13.18
N ARG A 462 15.03 12.99 12.90
CA ARG A 462 16.29 12.59 12.26
C ARG A 462 16.01 11.77 11.00
N GLY A 463 17.03 11.66 10.16
CA GLY A 463 17.02 10.85 8.95
C GLY A 463 16.87 11.67 7.67
N GLY A 464 17.52 11.20 6.61
CA GLY A 464 17.45 11.75 5.27
C GLY A 464 16.35 11.11 4.42
N MET A 465 16.35 11.45 3.13
CA MET A 465 15.41 10.90 2.13
C MET A 465 15.58 9.39 1.91
N THR A 466 16.69 8.82 2.34
CA THR A 466 17.03 7.39 2.24
C THR A 466 16.92 6.66 3.58
N SER A 467 16.51 7.35 4.64
CA SER A 467 16.31 6.74 5.96
C SER A 467 15.20 5.68 5.94
N HIS A 468 15.18 4.83 6.95
CA HIS A 468 14.15 3.79 7.11
C HIS A 468 12.74 4.38 7.06
N ALA A 469 12.49 5.48 7.78
CA ALA A 469 11.20 6.17 7.77
C ALA A 469 10.78 6.57 6.35
N ALA A 470 11.68 7.21 5.60
CA ALA A 470 11.42 7.70 4.25
C ALA A 470 11.14 6.56 3.25
N VAL A 471 11.97 5.52 3.26
CA VAL A 471 11.87 4.39 2.32
C VAL A 471 10.62 3.58 2.58
N VAL A 472 10.34 3.25 3.84
CA VAL A 472 9.18 2.44 4.21
C VAL A 472 7.87 3.22 4.01
N ALA A 473 7.81 4.49 4.41
CA ALA A 473 6.62 5.33 4.19
C ALA A 473 6.26 5.44 2.70
N ARG A 474 7.25 5.67 1.83
CA ARG A 474 7.03 5.65 0.37
C ARG A 474 6.50 4.32 -0.12
N GLY A 475 7.07 3.22 0.36
CA GLY A 475 6.61 1.88 0.02
C GLY A 475 5.17 1.60 0.45
N MET A 476 4.72 2.21 1.54
CA MET A 476 3.36 2.09 2.08
C MET A 476 2.39 3.15 1.54
N GLY A 477 2.87 4.15 0.79
CA GLY A 477 2.08 5.29 0.35
C GLY A 477 1.59 6.18 1.49
N ARG A 478 2.32 6.26 2.59
CA ARG A 478 1.99 7.14 3.71
C ARG A 478 2.74 8.45 3.62
N PRO A 479 2.08 9.60 3.84
CA PRO A 479 2.77 10.88 3.97
C PRO A 479 3.88 10.81 5.03
N CYS A 480 5.07 11.32 4.70
CA CYS A 480 6.18 11.31 5.62
C CYS A 480 6.99 12.61 5.52
N VAL A 481 7.25 13.18 6.68
CA VAL A 481 8.24 14.24 6.88
C VAL A 481 9.38 13.67 7.71
N ALA A 482 10.59 13.64 7.14
CA ALA A 482 11.77 13.11 7.81
C ALA A 482 12.76 14.24 8.13
N GLY A 483 13.58 14.04 9.18
CA GLY A 483 14.66 14.97 9.49
C GLY A 483 14.20 16.37 9.91
N ALA A 484 13.07 16.48 10.60
CA ALA A 484 12.58 17.75 11.15
C ALA A 484 13.38 18.11 12.43
N GLY A 485 14.65 18.46 12.26
CA GLY A 485 15.64 18.61 13.34
C GLY A 485 15.36 19.73 14.35
N ASP A 486 14.49 20.68 14.02
CA ASP A 486 14.03 21.71 14.96
C ASP A 486 13.09 21.15 16.05
N LEU A 487 12.48 19.99 15.79
CA LEU A 487 11.59 19.32 16.73
C LEU A 487 12.39 18.48 17.76
N ARG A 488 11.97 18.54 19.00
CA ARG A 488 12.48 17.68 20.09
C ARG A 488 11.38 16.75 20.56
N VAL A 489 11.59 15.45 20.37
CA VAL A 489 10.66 14.39 20.81
C VAL A 489 11.09 13.90 22.18
N ASP A 490 10.18 13.96 23.14
CA ASP A 490 10.26 13.26 24.42
C ASP A 490 9.12 12.24 24.52
N ALA A 491 9.41 11.03 24.13
CA ALA A 491 8.41 9.95 24.13
C ALA A 491 7.97 9.56 25.54
N ARG A 492 8.81 9.75 26.58
CA ARG A 492 8.47 9.46 27.97
C ARG A 492 7.52 10.53 28.55
N ALA A 493 7.81 11.79 28.24
CA ALA A 493 6.92 12.90 28.64
C ALA A 493 5.67 12.99 27.72
N GLY A 494 5.63 12.26 26.61
CA GLY A 494 4.53 12.31 25.63
C GLY A 494 4.42 13.66 24.94
N THR A 495 5.56 14.28 24.59
CA THR A 495 5.57 15.61 23.97
C THR A 495 6.53 15.68 22.77
N VAL A 496 6.16 16.53 21.81
CA VAL A 496 7.08 17.04 20.78
C VAL A 496 7.09 18.56 20.87
N SER A 497 8.27 19.16 20.92
CA SER A 497 8.42 20.60 21.17
C SER A 497 9.33 21.30 20.17
N VAL A 498 9.03 22.58 19.89
CA VAL A 498 9.82 23.47 19.04
C VAL A 498 9.59 24.91 19.46
N GLY A 499 10.69 25.71 19.61
CA GLY A 499 10.59 27.15 19.84
C GLY A 499 9.69 27.58 21.00
N GLY A 500 9.62 26.79 22.09
CA GLY A 500 8.75 27.05 23.24
C GLY A 500 7.31 26.55 23.11
N HIS A 501 6.91 26.03 21.99
CA HIS A 501 5.63 25.32 21.80
C HIS A 501 5.81 23.82 22.04
N ALA A 502 4.93 23.21 22.79
CA ALA A 502 4.89 21.77 23.02
C ALA A 502 3.52 21.21 22.62
N VAL A 503 3.55 20.19 21.76
CA VAL A 503 2.38 19.40 21.35
C VAL A 503 2.41 18.10 22.15
N LYS A 504 1.31 17.80 22.81
CA LYS A 504 1.18 16.60 23.67
C LYS A 504 0.60 15.43 22.90
N ALA A 505 0.86 14.23 23.39
CA ALA A 505 0.17 13.04 22.92
C ALA A 505 -1.35 13.22 22.90
N GLY A 506 -1.99 12.89 21.80
CA GLY A 506 -3.43 13.07 21.60
C GLY A 506 -3.86 14.42 21.02
N GLU A 507 -2.98 15.42 20.96
CA GLU A 507 -3.27 16.64 20.20
C GLU A 507 -3.07 16.40 18.71
N VAL A 508 -3.78 17.17 17.88
CA VAL A 508 -3.76 17.00 16.41
C VAL A 508 -2.66 17.83 15.78
N ILE A 509 -1.92 17.23 14.88
CA ILE A 509 -1.02 17.92 13.94
C ILE A 509 -1.35 17.52 12.52
N THR A 510 -0.93 18.36 11.59
CA THR A 510 -0.97 18.05 10.15
C THR A 510 0.46 18.03 9.61
N ILE A 511 0.78 17.01 8.85
CA ILE A 511 2.05 16.95 8.11
C ILE A 511 1.79 17.02 6.61
N ASN A 512 2.68 17.68 5.89
CA ASN A 512 2.67 17.70 4.43
C ASN A 512 3.98 17.09 3.92
N GLY A 513 3.92 15.83 3.57
CA GLY A 513 5.07 15.09 3.05
C GLY A 513 5.51 15.54 1.66
N SER A 514 4.72 16.37 0.97
CA SER A 514 5.12 16.97 -0.32
C SER A 514 5.98 18.23 -0.15
N THR A 515 5.80 18.97 0.94
CA THR A 515 6.53 20.22 1.22
C THR A 515 7.49 20.13 2.41
N GLY A 516 7.39 19.07 3.21
CA GLY A 516 8.15 18.90 4.44
C GLY A 516 7.62 19.72 5.63
N GLU A 517 6.43 20.32 5.54
CA GLU A 517 5.87 21.16 6.61
C GLU A 517 5.17 20.31 7.68
N VAL A 518 5.38 20.70 8.93
CA VAL A 518 4.67 20.20 10.11
C VAL A 518 3.85 21.34 10.68
N MET A 519 2.55 21.15 10.86
CA MET A 519 1.59 22.21 11.22
C MET A 519 0.79 21.82 12.46
N LEU A 520 0.43 22.85 13.25
CA LEU A 520 -0.44 22.68 14.42
C LEU A 520 -1.90 22.54 13.99
N GLY A 521 -2.60 21.59 14.60
CA GLY A 521 -4.02 21.34 14.36
C GLY A 521 -4.31 20.69 13.01
N GLU A 522 -5.58 20.64 12.66
CA GLU A 522 -6.08 20.15 11.37
C GLU A 522 -6.13 21.30 10.36
N VAL A 523 -5.53 21.10 9.18
CA VAL A 523 -5.51 22.08 8.09
C VAL A 523 -6.46 21.63 6.98
N PRO A 524 -7.35 22.51 6.46
CA PRO A 524 -8.23 22.21 5.35
C PRO A 524 -7.50 21.69 4.11
N THR A 525 -8.19 20.86 3.35
CA THR A 525 -7.67 20.24 2.13
C THR A 525 -8.45 20.65 0.88
N VAL A 526 -7.81 20.59 -0.28
CA VAL A 526 -8.41 20.79 -1.61
C VAL A 526 -8.33 19.51 -2.44
N GLN A 527 -9.24 19.39 -3.40
CA GLN A 527 -9.23 18.27 -4.34
C GLN A 527 -7.98 18.35 -5.22
N PRO A 528 -7.28 17.22 -5.45
CA PRO A 528 -6.13 17.20 -6.33
C PRO A 528 -6.54 17.48 -7.79
N GLU A 529 -5.72 18.22 -8.50
CA GLU A 529 -5.79 18.28 -9.96
C GLU A 529 -5.13 17.01 -10.52
N LEU A 530 -5.85 16.32 -11.40
CA LEU A 530 -5.32 15.16 -12.07
C LEU A 530 -4.25 15.57 -13.08
N SER A 531 -3.04 15.03 -12.97
CA SER A 531 -1.92 15.36 -13.86
C SER A 531 -2.20 14.93 -15.31
N GLY A 532 -1.46 15.50 -16.27
CA GLY A 532 -1.50 15.07 -17.67
C GLY A 532 -1.09 13.61 -17.83
N ASP A 533 -0.14 13.12 -17.01
CA ASP A 533 0.28 11.71 -17.00
C ASP A 533 -0.84 10.77 -16.53
N PHE A 534 -1.64 11.21 -15.55
CA PHE A 534 -2.81 10.45 -15.10
C PHE A 534 -3.83 10.32 -16.24
N ALA A 535 -4.13 11.40 -16.93
CA ALA A 535 -5.05 11.38 -18.08
C ALA A 535 -4.51 10.50 -19.21
N THR A 536 -3.20 10.55 -19.47
CA THR A 536 -2.52 9.71 -20.48
C THR A 536 -2.62 8.23 -20.13
N LEU A 537 -2.30 7.85 -18.88
CA LEU A 537 -2.39 6.45 -18.45
C LEU A 537 -3.83 5.93 -18.51
N MET A 538 -4.80 6.74 -18.07
CA MET A 538 -6.22 6.37 -18.13
C MET A 538 -6.72 6.22 -19.56
N GLY A 539 -6.25 7.08 -20.50
CA GLY A 539 -6.54 6.93 -21.93
C GLY A 539 -6.01 5.60 -22.48
N TRP A 540 -4.78 5.23 -22.16
CA TRP A 540 -4.23 3.92 -22.59
C TRP A 540 -4.98 2.75 -21.94
N ALA A 541 -5.40 2.87 -20.68
CA ALA A 541 -6.20 1.86 -20.01
C ALA A 541 -7.56 1.65 -20.70
N ASP A 542 -8.22 2.73 -21.10
CA ASP A 542 -9.50 2.68 -21.81
C ASP A 542 -9.39 2.08 -23.22
N GLU A 543 -8.24 2.23 -23.91
CA GLU A 543 -8.00 1.61 -25.21
C GLU A 543 -7.87 0.08 -25.13
N VAL A 544 -7.45 -0.43 -23.98
CA VAL A 544 -7.12 -1.86 -23.78
C VAL A 544 -8.25 -2.63 -23.09
N ARG A 545 -8.91 -2.04 -22.08
CA ARG A 545 -9.94 -2.74 -21.31
C ARG A 545 -11.18 -3.05 -22.15
N THR A 546 -11.77 -4.19 -21.91
CA THR A 546 -13.06 -4.62 -22.45
C THR A 546 -14.20 -4.50 -21.45
N LEU A 547 -13.87 -4.53 -20.16
CA LEU A 547 -14.81 -4.43 -19.05
C LEU A 547 -15.19 -2.97 -18.83
N GLY A 548 -16.49 -2.64 -18.84
CA GLY A 548 -17.01 -1.31 -18.51
C GLY A 548 -16.80 -0.98 -17.03
N VAL A 549 -16.66 0.30 -16.71
CA VAL A 549 -16.54 0.77 -15.33
C VAL A 549 -17.60 1.83 -15.03
N ARG A 550 -18.53 1.48 -14.16
CA ARG A 550 -19.60 2.34 -13.65
C ARG A 550 -19.29 2.75 -12.20
N THR A 551 -20.15 3.60 -11.66
CA THR A 551 -20.04 4.04 -10.27
C THR A 551 -21.27 3.70 -9.44
N ASN A 552 -21.06 3.52 -8.13
CA ASN A 552 -22.10 3.56 -7.12
C ASN A 552 -22.24 5.01 -6.66
N ALA A 553 -23.35 5.65 -6.98
CA ALA A 553 -23.57 7.05 -6.66
C ALA A 553 -25.04 7.29 -6.32
N ASP A 554 -25.27 7.86 -5.16
CA ASP A 554 -26.62 8.11 -4.60
C ASP A 554 -26.92 9.63 -4.59
N THR A 555 -25.92 10.47 -4.76
CA THR A 555 -26.04 11.93 -4.77
C THR A 555 -25.50 12.56 -6.05
N PRO A 556 -25.98 13.77 -6.40
CA PRO A 556 -25.43 14.52 -7.54
C PRO A 556 -23.93 14.82 -7.41
N ALA A 557 -23.42 15.02 -6.19
CA ALA A 557 -22.01 15.26 -5.93
C ALA A 557 -21.15 14.03 -6.27
N ASP A 558 -21.57 12.84 -5.86
CA ASP A 558 -20.92 11.59 -6.18
C ASP A 558 -20.91 11.33 -7.69
N ALA A 559 -22.07 11.57 -8.34
CA ALA A 559 -22.21 11.41 -9.78
C ALA A 559 -21.25 12.32 -10.56
N ARG A 560 -21.14 13.61 -10.18
CA ARG A 560 -20.17 14.56 -10.78
C ARG A 560 -18.72 14.11 -10.58
N THR A 561 -18.39 13.67 -9.38
CA THR A 561 -17.03 13.16 -9.06
C THR A 561 -16.69 11.95 -9.92
N ALA A 562 -17.60 11.00 -10.00
CA ALA A 562 -17.43 9.81 -10.81
C ALA A 562 -17.29 10.11 -12.32
N ARG A 563 -18.08 11.05 -12.83
CA ARG A 563 -17.95 11.53 -14.23
C ARG A 563 -16.57 12.11 -14.50
N ARG A 564 -16.05 12.93 -13.57
CA ARG A 564 -14.69 13.47 -13.66
C ARG A 564 -13.62 12.36 -13.70
N PHE A 565 -13.84 11.27 -12.98
CA PHE A 565 -12.95 10.10 -12.97
C PHE A 565 -13.18 9.12 -14.14
N GLY A 566 -14.12 9.41 -15.03
CA GLY A 566 -14.36 8.65 -16.25
C GLY A 566 -15.32 7.47 -16.08
N ALA A 567 -16.24 7.54 -15.11
CA ALA A 567 -17.30 6.54 -14.98
C ALA A 567 -18.22 6.54 -16.21
N GLU A 568 -18.59 5.35 -16.69
CA GLU A 568 -19.42 5.11 -17.89
C GLU A 568 -20.91 4.94 -17.57
N GLY A 569 -21.32 5.36 -16.38
CA GLY A 569 -22.70 5.30 -15.89
C GLY A 569 -22.75 5.07 -14.40
N ILE A 570 -23.98 4.94 -13.89
CA ILE A 570 -24.25 4.50 -12.52
C ILE A 570 -24.64 3.03 -12.56
N GLY A 571 -23.92 2.16 -11.84
CA GLY A 571 -24.24 0.76 -11.67
C GLY A 571 -25.05 0.45 -10.43
N LEU A 572 -25.10 1.39 -9.48
CA LEU A 572 -25.96 1.33 -8.30
C LEU A 572 -26.26 2.73 -7.79
N CYS A 573 -27.56 3.08 -7.81
CA CYS A 573 -28.13 4.18 -7.05
C CYS A 573 -29.05 3.59 -5.98
N ARG A 574 -28.75 3.82 -4.71
CA ARG A 574 -29.53 3.34 -3.56
C ARG A 574 -30.58 4.37 -3.20
N THR A 575 -31.85 4.04 -3.41
CA THR A 575 -32.96 4.96 -3.15
C THR A 575 -33.23 5.21 -1.66
N GLU A 576 -32.83 4.30 -0.80
CA GLU A 576 -32.94 4.46 0.66
C GLU A 576 -32.14 5.65 1.20
N HIS A 577 -30.99 5.94 0.64
CA HIS A 577 -30.17 7.07 1.09
C HIS A 577 -30.85 8.43 0.86
N MET A 578 -31.74 8.50 -0.14
CA MET A 578 -32.54 9.69 -0.41
C MET A 578 -33.63 9.92 0.65
N PHE A 579 -33.97 8.91 1.49
CA PHE A 579 -35.02 9.00 2.49
C PHE A 579 -34.54 9.54 3.84
N PHE A 580 -33.23 9.56 4.10
CA PHE A 580 -32.67 10.01 5.39
C PHE A 580 -32.48 11.53 5.50
N ASP A 581 -32.76 12.29 4.43
CA ASP A 581 -32.75 13.76 4.49
C ASP A 581 -33.80 14.26 5.51
N ASP A 582 -33.44 15.21 6.36
CA ASP A 582 -34.27 15.74 7.46
C ASP A 582 -35.65 16.21 6.99
N ASN A 583 -35.75 16.73 5.78
CA ASN A 583 -37.01 17.21 5.19
C ASN A 583 -37.91 16.07 4.67
N ARG A 584 -37.37 14.86 4.51
CA ARG A 584 -38.05 13.72 3.89
C ARG A 584 -38.40 12.63 4.88
N ILE A 585 -37.57 12.42 5.90
CA ILE A 585 -37.71 11.34 6.86
C ILE A 585 -39.06 11.39 7.58
N ALA A 586 -39.62 12.59 7.79
CA ALA A 586 -40.93 12.73 8.40
C ALA A 586 -42.05 12.09 7.56
N ALA A 587 -42.04 12.30 6.24
CA ALA A 587 -43.02 11.69 5.33
C ALA A 587 -42.79 10.18 5.17
N VAL A 588 -41.56 9.70 5.23
CA VAL A 588 -41.23 8.27 5.22
C VAL A 588 -41.78 7.60 6.50
N ARG A 589 -41.59 8.22 7.65
CA ARG A 589 -42.13 7.75 8.92
C ARG A 589 -43.67 7.76 8.97
N GLU A 590 -44.30 8.78 8.38
CA GLU A 590 -45.75 8.82 8.20
C GLU A 590 -46.24 7.65 7.33
N MET A 591 -45.55 7.35 6.25
CA MET A 591 -45.85 6.20 5.39
C MET A 591 -45.74 4.88 6.16
N ILE A 592 -44.69 4.70 6.95
CA ILE A 592 -44.46 3.50 7.75
C ILE A 592 -45.55 3.30 8.83
N MET A 593 -46.01 4.39 9.43
CA MET A 593 -47.06 4.38 10.49
C MET A 593 -48.49 4.34 9.92
N ALA A 594 -48.68 4.34 8.63
CA ALA A 594 -50.02 4.28 8.02
C ALA A 594 -50.68 2.92 8.23
N ASP A 595 -51.97 2.90 8.56
CA ASP A 595 -52.70 1.70 8.88
C ASP A 595 -53.10 0.87 7.65
N ASN A 596 -53.13 1.52 6.47
CA ASN A 596 -53.62 0.90 5.22
C ASN A 596 -52.90 1.52 3.99
N ALA A 597 -53.15 0.92 2.83
CA ALA A 597 -52.56 1.34 1.56
C ALA A 597 -52.92 2.81 1.18
N GLU A 598 -54.13 3.28 1.51
CA GLU A 598 -54.54 4.66 1.21
C GLU A 598 -53.72 5.66 2.02
N GLY A 599 -53.53 5.42 3.32
CA GLY A 599 -52.66 6.21 4.17
C GLY A 599 -51.20 6.24 3.68
N ARG A 600 -50.63 5.08 3.30
CA ARG A 600 -49.33 5.00 2.69
C ARG A 600 -49.24 5.82 1.41
N ARG A 601 -50.21 5.73 0.50
CA ARG A 601 -50.23 6.52 -0.76
C ARG A 601 -50.27 8.04 -0.48
N LYS A 602 -50.97 8.51 0.53
CA LYS A 602 -50.99 9.92 0.92
C LYS A 602 -49.61 10.42 1.38
N ALA A 603 -48.91 9.62 2.17
CA ALA A 603 -47.55 9.93 2.59
C ALA A 603 -46.55 9.86 1.40
N LEU A 604 -46.64 8.83 0.57
CA LEU A 604 -45.80 8.64 -0.61
C LEU A 604 -46.01 9.76 -1.66
N ALA A 605 -47.20 10.33 -1.78
CA ALA A 605 -47.43 11.50 -2.63
C ALA A 605 -46.63 12.74 -2.23
N LYS A 606 -46.21 12.85 -0.98
CA LYS A 606 -45.29 13.89 -0.50
C LYS A 606 -43.83 13.58 -0.88
N ILE A 607 -43.44 12.34 -0.96
CA ILE A 607 -42.07 11.87 -1.27
C ILE A 607 -41.81 11.91 -2.77
N LEU A 608 -42.79 11.57 -3.58
CA LEU A 608 -42.66 11.45 -5.05
C LEU A 608 -42.01 12.65 -5.73
N PRO A 609 -42.42 13.93 -5.51
CA PRO A 609 -41.77 15.06 -6.16
C PRO A 609 -40.31 15.27 -5.72
N MET A 610 -39.95 14.89 -4.49
CA MET A 610 -38.60 14.99 -3.97
C MET A 610 -37.71 13.96 -4.67
N GLN A 611 -38.11 12.71 -4.68
CA GLN A 611 -37.35 11.62 -5.32
C GLN A 611 -37.27 11.81 -6.85
N ARG A 612 -38.33 12.27 -7.49
CA ARG A 612 -38.29 12.66 -8.89
C ARG A 612 -37.24 13.75 -9.15
N GLY A 613 -37.13 14.75 -8.29
CA GLY A 613 -36.13 15.82 -8.40
C GLY A 613 -34.69 15.25 -8.34
N ASP A 614 -34.43 14.32 -7.45
CA ASP A 614 -33.14 13.66 -7.33
C ASP A 614 -32.77 12.89 -8.62
N PHE A 615 -33.70 12.13 -9.15
CA PHE A 615 -33.48 11.40 -10.40
C PHE A 615 -33.28 12.33 -11.60
N VAL A 616 -33.99 13.46 -11.68
CA VAL A 616 -33.77 14.47 -12.71
C VAL A 616 -32.33 14.98 -12.68
N GLU A 617 -31.80 15.31 -11.52
CA GLU A 617 -30.41 15.74 -11.40
C GLU A 617 -29.40 14.65 -11.80
N LEU A 618 -29.59 13.43 -11.32
CA LEU A 618 -28.73 12.30 -11.69
C LEU A 618 -28.77 12.05 -13.20
N PHE A 619 -29.93 12.05 -13.82
CA PHE A 619 -30.08 11.85 -15.27
C PHE A 619 -29.44 12.95 -16.10
N ARG A 620 -29.51 14.20 -15.64
CA ARG A 620 -28.82 15.32 -16.29
C ARG A 620 -27.31 15.16 -16.24
N ILE A 621 -26.76 14.80 -15.07
CA ILE A 621 -25.31 14.57 -14.90
C ILE A 621 -24.84 13.40 -15.76
N MET A 622 -25.61 12.33 -15.82
CA MET A 622 -25.29 11.09 -16.53
C MET A 622 -25.88 11.03 -17.95
N LYS A 623 -26.23 12.16 -18.53
CA LYS A 623 -26.82 12.19 -19.88
C LYS A 623 -26.01 11.34 -20.87
N GLY A 624 -26.71 10.45 -21.60
CA GLY A 624 -26.14 9.53 -22.57
C GLY A 624 -25.47 8.29 -21.97
N LEU A 625 -25.55 8.11 -20.65
CA LEU A 625 -24.99 6.97 -19.93
C LEU A 625 -26.07 6.23 -19.15
N PRO A 626 -25.93 4.91 -18.95
CA PRO A 626 -26.89 4.14 -18.18
C PRO A 626 -26.89 4.52 -16.69
N VAL A 627 -28.07 4.51 -16.10
CA VAL A 627 -28.27 4.73 -14.66
C VAL A 627 -29.10 3.59 -14.08
N THR A 628 -28.47 2.75 -13.30
CA THR A 628 -29.12 1.64 -12.60
C THR A 628 -29.62 2.12 -11.25
N ILE A 629 -30.94 2.07 -11.05
CA ILE A 629 -31.60 2.52 -9.82
C ILE A 629 -32.15 1.29 -9.10
N ARG A 630 -31.65 1.06 -7.89
CA ARG A 630 -32.21 0.01 -7.03
C ARG A 630 -33.41 0.54 -6.27
N LEU A 631 -34.53 -0.15 -6.40
CA LEU A 631 -35.71 0.17 -5.62
C LEU A 631 -35.48 -0.14 -4.14
N LEU A 632 -36.33 0.42 -3.26
CA LEU A 632 -36.15 0.36 -1.81
C LEU A 632 -35.82 -1.05 -1.32
N ASP A 633 -34.71 -1.17 -0.61
CA ASP A 633 -34.16 -2.46 -0.16
C ASP A 633 -34.28 -2.69 1.35
N PRO A 634 -33.88 -1.78 2.25
CA PRO A 634 -33.85 -2.08 3.68
C PRO A 634 -35.25 -2.26 4.29
N PRO A 635 -35.35 -2.97 5.43
CA PRO A 635 -36.60 -3.07 6.16
C PRO A 635 -37.04 -1.74 6.75
N LEU A 636 -38.36 -1.54 6.89
CA LEU A 636 -38.93 -0.25 7.29
C LEU A 636 -38.50 0.23 8.68
N HIS A 637 -38.15 -0.67 9.60
CA HIS A 637 -37.73 -0.27 10.94
C HIS A 637 -36.41 0.55 10.96
N GLU A 638 -35.59 0.46 9.94
CA GLU A 638 -34.35 1.26 9.84
C GLU A 638 -34.61 2.76 9.76
N PHE A 639 -35.75 3.16 9.23
CA PHE A 639 -36.18 4.55 9.13
C PHE A 639 -36.90 5.08 10.40
N LEU A 640 -37.17 4.21 11.35
CA LEU A 640 -37.88 4.59 12.55
C LEU A 640 -36.96 5.29 13.54
N PRO A 641 -37.52 6.24 14.34
CA PRO A 641 -36.75 6.94 15.34
C PRO A 641 -36.28 5.98 16.44
N LYS A 642 -35.13 6.31 17.01
CA LYS A 642 -34.54 5.54 18.12
C LYS A 642 -34.81 6.20 19.47
N SER A 643 -35.35 7.42 19.51
CA SER A 643 -35.63 8.18 20.73
C SER A 643 -37.11 8.45 20.92
N ASP A 644 -37.57 8.51 22.18
CA ASP A 644 -38.96 8.84 22.55
C ASP A 644 -39.34 10.25 22.09
N ALA A 645 -38.41 11.18 22.08
CA ALA A 645 -38.63 12.55 21.57
C ALA A 645 -39.03 12.57 20.10
N GLU A 646 -38.29 11.83 19.25
CA GLU A 646 -38.64 11.70 17.83
C GLU A 646 -39.93 10.91 17.62
N MET A 647 -40.23 9.92 18.46
CA MET A 647 -41.51 9.18 18.44
C MET A 647 -42.70 10.08 18.78
N GLN A 648 -42.52 11.06 19.68
CA GLN A 648 -43.56 12.08 19.98
C GLN A 648 -43.85 12.97 18.76
N VAL A 649 -42.81 13.33 18.00
CA VAL A 649 -43.00 14.11 16.76
C VAL A 649 -43.84 13.35 15.75
N ILE A 650 -43.61 12.05 15.59
CA ILE A 650 -44.40 11.17 14.71
C ILE A 650 -45.82 11.03 15.22
N ALA A 651 -45.99 10.84 16.53
CA ALA A 651 -47.32 10.75 17.15
C ALA A 651 -48.13 12.00 16.81
N ALA A 652 -47.55 13.18 17.00
CA ALA A 652 -48.20 14.46 16.66
C ALA A 652 -48.52 14.58 15.15
N ALA A 653 -47.59 14.18 14.28
CA ALA A 653 -47.75 14.27 12.81
C ALA A 653 -48.79 13.29 12.27
N THR A 654 -48.95 12.10 12.89
CA THR A 654 -49.85 11.04 12.45
C THR A 654 -51.18 11.04 13.16
N GLY A 655 -51.34 11.86 14.22
CA GLY A 655 -52.54 11.89 15.08
C GLY A 655 -52.69 10.64 15.93
N LYS A 656 -51.64 9.83 16.10
CA LYS A 656 -51.60 8.62 16.95
C LYS A 656 -51.04 8.97 18.31
N ASP A 657 -51.45 8.22 19.34
CA ASP A 657 -50.81 8.37 20.63
C ASP A 657 -49.42 7.75 20.67
N LEU A 658 -48.54 8.27 21.52
CA LEU A 658 -47.16 7.87 21.63
C LEU A 658 -47.00 6.35 21.87
N LYS A 659 -47.86 5.76 22.69
CA LYS A 659 -47.81 4.34 23.01
C LYS A 659 -48.08 3.48 21.78
N THR A 660 -49.02 3.88 20.95
CA THR A 660 -49.32 3.22 19.68
C THR A 660 -48.12 3.30 18.69
N VAL A 661 -47.46 4.45 18.64
CA VAL A 661 -46.25 4.62 17.80
C VAL A 661 -45.13 3.73 18.28
N GLN A 662 -44.88 3.69 19.61
CA GLN A 662 -43.87 2.81 20.20
C GLN A 662 -44.15 1.33 19.94
N GLN A 663 -45.45 0.91 20.11
CA GLN A 663 -45.83 -0.49 19.85
C GLN A 663 -45.65 -0.87 18.36
N ASN A 664 -46.02 0.02 17.46
CA ASN A 664 -45.84 -0.22 16.02
C ASN A 664 -44.35 -0.28 15.66
N ALA A 665 -43.53 0.60 16.20
CA ALA A 665 -42.10 0.58 16.01
C ALA A 665 -41.47 -0.73 16.51
N GLN A 666 -41.88 -1.18 17.69
CA GLN A 666 -41.41 -2.45 18.25
C GLN A 666 -41.88 -3.67 17.44
N ALA A 667 -43.12 -3.64 16.92
CA ALA A 667 -43.65 -4.72 16.09
C ALA A 667 -42.94 -4.85 14.74
N LEU A 668 -42.38 -3.75 14.21
CA LEU A 668 -41.63 -3.74 12.95
C LEU A 668 -40.16 -4.13 13.14
N HIS A 669 -39.66 -4.17 14.39
CA HIS A 669 -38.29 -4.52 14.66
C HIS A 669 -38.05 -6.01 14.37
N GLU A 670 -37.09 -6.27 13.47
CA GLU A 670 -36.74 -7.63 13.06
C GLU A 670 -35.55 -8.18 13.84
N ALA A 671 -35.60 -9.46 14.17
CA ALA A 671 -34.50 -10.15 14.83
C ALA A 671 -33.29 -10.34 13.90
N ASN A 672 -33.56 -10.52 12.61
CA ASN A 672 -32.55 -10.62 11.56
C ASN A 672 -32.97 -9.76 10.35
N PRO A 673 -32.62 -8.47 10.34
CA PRO A 673 -33.03 -7.55 9.27
C PRO A 673 -32.56 -7.96 7.87
N MET A 674 -31.39 -8.58 7.77
CA MET A 674 -30.83 -9.00 6.48
C MET A 674 -31.69 -10.06 5.78
N LEU A 675 -32.32 -10.96 6.55
CA LEU A 675 -33.14 -12.06 6.04
C LEU A 675 -34.66 -11.81 6.16
N GLY A 676 -35.03 -10.60 6.58
CA GLY A 676 -36.39 -10.24 6.97
C GLY A 676 -37.29 -9.70 5.86
N HIS A 677 -38.18 -8.80 6.27
CA HIS A 677 -39.22 -8.17 5.43
C HIS A 677 -38.66 -6.92 4.73
N ARG A 678 -37.89 -7.13 3.71
CA ARG A 678 -37.16 -6.08 2.94
C ARG A 678 -37.21 -6.36 1.44
N GLY A 679 -36.78 -5.40 0.64
CA GLY A 679 -36.59 -5.52 -0.80
C GLY A 679 -37.86 -5.95 -1.53
N CYS A 680 -37.80 -6.91 -2.42
CA CYS A 680 -38.96 -7.42 -3.19
C CYS A 680 -40.06 -7.97 -2.29
N ARG A 681 -39.76 -8.49 -1.11
CA ARG A 681 -40.75 -9.00 -0.16
C ARG A 681 -41.66 -7.88 0.35
N LEU A 682 -41.05 -6.73 0.70
CA LEU A 682 -41.77 -5.52 1.09
C LEU A 682 -42.61 -4.99 -0.07
N ALA A 683 -42.05 -4.98 -1.28
CA ALA A 683 -42.76 -4.51 -2.48
C ALA A 683 -44.01 -5.38 -2.84
N ILE A 684 -43.98 -6.68 -2.53
CA ILE A 684 -45.13 -7.56 -2.75
C ILE A 684 -46.23 -7.30 -1.72
N THR A 685 -45.88 -7.00 -0.48
CA THR A 685 -46.86 -6.75 0.60
C THR A 685 -47.34 -5.30 0.67
N ALA A 686 -46.55 -4.35 0.19
CA ALA A 686 -46.86 -2.93 0.13
C ALA A 686 -46.42 -2.32 -1.24
N PRO A 687 -47.10 -2.76 -2.34
CA PRO A 687 -46.68 -2.43 -3.72
C PRO A 687 -46.68 -0.95 -4.01
N GLU A 688 -47.47 -0.15 -3.31
CA GLU A 688 -47.52 1.31 -3.46
C GLU A 688 -46.19 2.01 -3.29
N ILE A 689 -45.23 1.43 -2.53
CA ILE A 689 -43.91 1.98 -2.36
C ILE A 689 -43.14 1.93 -3.70
N TYR A 690 -43.09 0.80 -4.33
CA TYR A 690 -42.41 0.62 -5.62
C TYR A 690 -43.18 1.28 -6.77
N GLU A 691 -44.52 1.35 -6.70
CA GLU A 691 -45.32 2.12 -7.65
C GLU A 691 -44.91 3.61 -7.66
N MET A 692 -44.74 4.20 -6.48
CA MET A 692 -44.26 5.57 -6.33
C MET A 692 -42.88 5.77 -6.90
N GLN A 693 -41.94 4.88 -6.54
CA GLN A 693 -40.57 4.97 -7.01
C GLN A 693 -40.44 4.80 -8.53
N ALA A 694 -41.14 3.82 -9.11
CA ALA A 694 -41.18 3.63 -10.54
C ALA A 694 -41.75 4.86 -11.25
N ARG A 695 -42.84 5.44 -10.73
CA ARG A 695 -43.42 6.69 -11.27
C ARG A 695 -42.40 7.84 -11.21
N ALA A 696 -41.72 8.00 -10.10
CA ALA A 696 -40.70 9.07 -9.96
C ALA A 696 -39.58 8.89 -11.00
N ILE A 697 -39.11 7.66 -11.23
CA ILE A 697 -38.08 7.35 -12.24
C ILE A 697 -38.57 7.69 -13.65
N PHE A 698 -39.74 7.20 -14.04
CA PHE A 698 -40.28 7.45 -15.39
C PHE A 698 -40.58 8.93 -15.63
N GLU A 699 -41.20 9.64 -14.66
CA GLU A 699 -41.45 11.07 -14.76
C GLU A 699 -40.17 11.87 -14.89
N ALA A 700 -39.11 11.51 -14.13
CA ALA A 700 -37.81 12.15 -14.22
C ALA A 700 -37.15 11.92 -15.58
N ALA A 701 -37.17 10.66 -16.07
CA ALA A 701 -36.62 10.34 -17.37
C ALA A 701 -37.37 11.07 -18.52
N ALA A 702 -38.71 11.09 -18.47
CA ALA A 702 -39.51 11.82 -19.44
C ALA A 702 -39.24 13.33 -19.42
N ALA A 703 -39.07 13.91 -18.23
CA ALA A 703 -38.75 15.34 -18.10
C ALA A 703 -37.40 15.69 -18.75
N VAL A 704 -36.34 14.90 -18.45
CA VAL A 704 -35.01 15.14 -19.02
C VAL A 704 -34.98 14.84 -20.52
N ASN A 705 -35.63 13.78 -21.00
CA ASN A 705 -35.74 13.52 -22.44
C ASN A 705 -36.48 14.63 -23.18
N LYS A 706 -37.51 15.22 -22.58
CA LYS A 706 -38.20 16.36 -23.12
C LYS A 706 -37.31 17.63 -23.21
N GLU A 707 -36.53 17.88 -22.18
CA GLU A 707 -35.56 19.01 -22.15
C GLU A 707 -34.48 18.88 -23.22
N THR A 708 -34.01 17.67 -23.44
CA THR A 708 -32.91 17.41 -24.37
C THR A 708 -33.34 17.22 -25.82
N GLY A 709 -34.65 17.02 -26.07
CA GLY A 709 -35.21 16.71 -27.39
C GLY A 709 -34.82 15.35 -27.96
N ASP A 710 -34.36 14.44 -27.13
CA ASP A 710 -33.64 13.23 -27.48
C ASP A 710 -33.86 12.14 -26.41
N ALA A 711 -33.84 10.88 -26.77
CA ALA A 711 -33.96 9.75 -25.82
C ALA A 711 -32.62 9.47 -25.08
N ALA A 712 -32.07 10.53 -24.43
CA ALA A 712 -30.73 10.48 -23.84
C ALA A 712 -30.69 9.82 -22.47
N VAL A 713 -31.86 9.46 -21.90
CA VAL A 713 -31.95 8.82 -20.58
C VAL A 713 -32.63 7.47 -20.73
N GLU A 714 -31.90 6.43 -20.38
CA GLU A 714 -32.38 5.03 -20.38
C GLU A 714 -32.16 4.46 -18.97
N PRO A 715 -33.15 4.58 -18.06
CA PRO A 715 -33.03 4.05 -16.72
C PRO A 715 -33.00 2.53 -16.71
N GLU A 716 -32.14 1.95 -15.87
CA GLU A 716 -32.12 0.52 -15.54
C GLU A 716 -32.71 0.35 -14.13
N ILE A 717 -33.90 -0.23 -14.05
CA ILE A 717 -34.65 -0.40 -12.79
C ILE A 717 -34.33 -1.75 -12.21
N MET A 718 -33.73 -1.75 -11.02
CA MET A 718 -33.22 -2.95 -10.37
C MET A 718 -34.05 -3.34 -9.15
N VAL A 719 -34.60 -4.55 -9.18
CA VAL A 719 -35.37 -5.14 -8.08
C VAL A 719 -34.40 -5.90 -7.17
N PRO A 720 -34.27 -5.54 -5.87
CA PRO A 720 -33.36 -6.21 -4.94
C PRO A 720 -33.99 -7.50 -4.38
N LEU A 721 -33.13 -8.37 -3.86
CA LEU A 721 -33.46 -9.53 -3.01
C LEU A 721 -34.37 -10.61 -3.68
N ILE A 722 -34.33 -10.72 -4.99
CA ILE A 722 -35.09 -11.74 -5.72
C ILE A 722 -34.55 -13.14 -5.41
N ALA A 723 -35.44 -14.04 -5.00
CA ALA A 723 -35.15 -15.47 -4.81
C ALA A 723 -35.83 -16.34 -5.86
N THR A 724 -36.96 -15.90 -6.41
CA THR A 724 -37.76 -16.64 -7.39
C THR A 724 -38.14 -15.76 -8.58
N ARG A 725 -38.29 -16.39 -9.75
CA ARG A 725 -38.79 -15.70 -10.93
C ARG A 725 -40.16 -15.04 -10.69
N LYS A 726 -41.04 -15.70 -9.96
CA LYS A 726 -42.41 -15.21 -9.73
C LYS A 726 -42.45 -13.86 -8.99
N GLU A 727 -41.50 -13.62 -8.07
CA GLU A 727 -41.36 -12.31 -7.41
C GLU A 727 -41.07 -11.23 -8.46
N LEU A 728 -40.12 -11.51 -9.38
CA LEU A 728 -39.75 -10.56 -10.43
C LEU A 728 -40.89 -10.38 -11.45
N ASP A 729 -41.62 -11.43 -11.83
CA ASP A 729 -42.74 -11.35 -12.76
C ASP A 729 -43.81 -10.36 -12.26
N ILE A 730 -44.17 -10.46 -10.98
CA ILE A 730 -45.18 -9.58 -10.35
C ILE A 730 -44.67 -8.12 -10.34
N LEU A 731 -43.45 -7.90 -9.91
CA LEU A 731 -42.92 -6.56 -9.77
C LEU A 731 -42.59 -5.91 -11.13
N LYS A 732 -42.08 -6.67 -12.09
CA LYS A 732 -41.86 -6.16 -13.45
C LYS A 732 -43.16 -5.75 -14.12
N ALA A 733 -44.22 -6.58 -14.01
CA ALA A 733 -45.51 -6.24 -14.55
C ALA A 733 -46.06 -4.93 -13.97
N MET A 734 -45.87 -4.68 -12.68
CA MET A 734 -46.22 -3.44 -12.01
C MET A 734 -45.40 -2.24 -12.55
N ILE A 735 -44.07 -2.41 -12.66
CA ILE A 735 -43.17 -1.36 -13.18
C ILE A 735 -43.56 -1.02 -14.64
N ASP A 736 -43.77 -2.02 -15.49
CA ASP A 736 -44.15 -1.85 -16.91
C ASP A 736 -45.48 -1.10 -17.04
N ARG A 737 -46.48 -1.42 -16.19
CA ARG A 737 -47.77 -0.71 -16.14
C ARG A 737 -47.57 0.78 -15.79
N ILE A 738 -46.79 1.08 -14.74
CA ILE A 738 -46.53 2.48 -14.35
C ILE A 738 -45.77 3.21 -15.45
N GLY A 739 -44.80 2.57 -16.08
CA GLY A 739 -44.09 3.14 -17.23
C GLY A 739 -45.01 3.50 -18.39
N ALA A 740 -45.93 2.59 -18.73
CA ALA A 740 -46.92 2.86 -19.79
C ALA A 740 -47.87 3.99 -19.43
N GLU A 741 -48.33 4.07 -18.18
CA GLU A 741 -49.16 5.18 -17.67
C GLU A 741 -48.43 6.53 -17.81
N VAL A 742 -47.20 6.65 -17.33
CA VAL A 742 -46.41 7.89 -17.38
C VAL A 742 -46.09 8.30 -18.83
N MET A 743 -45.71 7.37 -19.70
CA MET A 743 -45.47 7.64 -21.12
C MET A 743 -46.72 8.13 -21.82
N LYS A 744 -47.89 7.58 -21.49
CA LYS A 744 -49.17 8.06 -22.00
C LYS A 744 -49.50 9.45 -21.49
N GLU A 745 -49.32 9.72 -20.21
CA GLU A 745 -49.62 11.03 -19.58
C GLU A 745 -48.72 12.12 -20.10
N THR A 746 -47.43 11.86 -20.28
CA THR A 746 -46.42 12.83 -20.70
C THR A 746 -46.29 12.97 -22.22
N GLY A 747 -46.70 11.98 -22.98
CA GLY A 747 -46.46 11.88 -24.42
C GLY A 747 -45.00 11.61 -24.80
N ILE A 748 -44.14 11.28 -23.83
CA ILE A 748 -42.71 11.06 -24.04
C ILE A 748 -42.40 9.56 -23.88
N THR A 749 -41.80 8.95 -24.90
CA THR A 749 -41.33 7.58 -24.83
C THR A 749 -40.04 7.49 -24.01
N VAL A 750 -39.99 6.61 -23.04
CA VAL A 750 -38.80 6.32 -22.25
C VAL A 750 -38.37 4.88 -22.53
N ARG A 751 -37.15 4.68 -23.03
CA ARG A 751 -36.53 3.35 -23.09
C ARG A 751 -36.01 3.03 -21.70
N TYR A 752 -36.21 1.78 -21.30
CA TYR A 752 -35.76 1.31 -19.99
C TYR A 752 -35.53 -0.19 -19.98
N MET A 753 -34.84 -0.64 -18.95
CA MET A 753 -34.67 -2.07 -18.65
C MET A 753 -35.14 -2.37 -17.23
N VAL A 754 -35.69 -3.53 -17.02
CA VAL A 754 -35.98 -4.05 -15.68
C VAL A 754 -35.16 -5.31 -15.45
N GLY A 755 -34.33 -5.26 -14.42
CA GLY A 755 -33.50 -6.38 -14.02
C GLY A 755 -33.50 -6.59 -12.53
N THR A 756 -32.60 -7.42 -12.06
CA THR A 756 -32.54 -7.78 -10.65
C THR A 756 -31.10 -7.83 -10.14
N MET A 757 -31.00 -7.68 -8.84
CA MET A 757 -29.77 -8.01 -8.11
C MET A 757 -29.71 -9.52 -7.87
N ILE A 758 -28.58 -10.13 -8.18
CA ILE A 758 -28.27 -11.52 -7.79
C ILE A 758 -27.43 -11.43 -6.52
N GLU A 759 -28.06 -11.67 -5.39
CA GLU A 759 -27.45 -11.50 -4.07
C GLU A 759 -27.83 -12.61 -3.07
N LEU A 760 -28.65 -13.58 -3.53
CA LEU A 760 -28.98 -14.78 -2.78
C LEU A 760 -28.45 -16.01 -3.52
N PRO A 761 -27.89 -17.02 -2.83
CA PRO A 761 -27.41 -18.25 -3.45
C PRO A 761 -28.50 -18.94 -4.30
N ARG A 762 -29.77 -18.93 -3.86
CA ARG A 762 -30.86 -19.48 -4.62
C ARG A 762 -31.07 -18.77 -5.96
N ALA A 763 -30.97 -17.45 -5.98
CA ALA A 763 -31.10 -16.68 -7.22
C ALA A 763 -29.99 -17.04 -8.21
N ALA A 764 -28.75 -17.20 -7.74
CA ALA A 764 -27.64 -17.64 -8.56
C ALA A 764 -27.85 -19.04 -9.15
N LEU A 765 -28.34 -19.98 -8.34
CA LEU A 765 -28.65 -21.36 -8.78
C LEU A 765 -29.83 -21.46 -9.74
N ARG A 766 -30.77 -20.53 -9.71
CA ARG A 766 -31.96 -20.48 -10.60
C ARG A 766 -31.93 -19.29 -11.56
N ALA A 767 -30.74 -18.87 -11.92
CA ALA A 767 -30.51 -17.69 -12.77
C ALA A 767 -31.09 -17.83 -14.17
N ASP A 768 -31.17 -19.05 -14.70
CA ASP A 768 -31.82 -19.34 -15.97
C ASP A 768 -33.32 -18.97 -15.97
N GLU A 769 -34.06 -19.39 -14.92
CA GLU A 769 -35.48 -19.03 -14.78
C GLU A 769 -35.67 -17.51 -14.60
N ILE A 770 -34.84 -16.88 -13.79
CA ILE A 770 -34.92 -15.43 -13.52
C ILE A 770 -34.58 -14.63 -14.77
N ALA A 771 -33.63 -15.06 -15.59
CA ALA A 771 -33.23 -14.42 -16.83
C ALA A 771 -34.31 -14.46 -17.95
N GLU A 772 -35.32 -15.31 -17.82
CA GLU A 772 -36.46 -15.26 -18.73
C GLU A 772 -37.26 -13.95 -18.60
N THR A 773 -37.25 -13.36 -17.39
CA THR A 773 -37.93 -12.10 -17.07
C THR A 773 -36.96 -10.93 -16.98
N ALA A 774 -35.83 -11.12 -16.27
CA ALA A 774 -34.81 -10.06 -16.08
C ALA A 774 -34.07 -9.73 -17.38
N GLU A 775 -33.88 -8.45 -17.64
CA GLU A 775 -33.16 -7.94 -18.80
C GLU A 775 -31.67 -7.69 -18.47
N PHE A 776 -31.33 -7.62 -17.19
CA PHE A 776 -29.95 -7.57 -16.68
C PHE A 776 -29.86 -8.20 -15.29
N PHE A 777 -28.63 -8.62 -14.93
CA PHE A 777 -28.26 -9.00 -13.58
C PHE A 777 -27.16 -8.06 -13.07
N SER A 778 -27.27 -7.67 -11.80
CA SER A 778 -26.20 -7.04 -11.05
C SER A 778 -25.89 -7.88 -9.82
N PHE A 779 -24.67 -8.37 -9.70
CA PHE A 779 -24.25 -9.14 -8.53
C PHE A 779 -24.10 -8.22 -7.32
N GLY A 780 -24.97 -8.41 -6.31
CA GLY A 780 -24.92 -7.75 -5.02
C GLY A 780 -24.00 -8.53 -4.08
N THR A 781 -22.70 -8.46 -4.32
CA THR A 781 -21.73 -9.34 -3.67
C THR A 781 -21.57 -9.11 -2.18
N ASN A 782 -21.98 -7.96 -1.64
CA ASN A 782 -22.02 -7.77 -0.18
C ASN A 782 -22.97 -8.78 0.47
N ASP A 783 -24.22 -8.84 0.02
CA ASP A 783 -25.23 -9.77 0.56
C ASP A 783 -24.97 -11.21 0.11
N LEU A 784 -24.49 -11.41 -1.12
CA LEU A 784 -24.13 -12.75 -1.60
C LEU A 784 -23.00 -13.36 -0.78
N THR A 785 -22.00 -12.57 -0.36
CA THR A 785 -20.92 -13.00 0.54
C THR A 785 -21.46 -13.38 1.91
N GLN A 786 -22.30 -12.54 2.50
CA GLN A 786 -22.92 -12.82 3.80
C GLN A 786 -23.74 -14.12 3.78
N THR A 787 -24.55 -14.30 2.76
CA THR A 787 -25.45 -15.48 2.64
C THR A 787 -24.70 -16.75 2.25
N CYS A 788 -23.66 -16.64 1.44
CA CYS A 788 -22.84 -17.78 1.03
C CYS A 788 -21.99 -18.31 2.17
N LEU A 789 -21.34 -17.43 2.92
CA LEU A 789 -20.46 -17.79 4.04
C LEU A 789 -21.24 -17.95 5.37
N GLY A 790 -22.49 -17.50 5.44
CA GLY A 790 -23.26 -17.47 6.69
C GLY A 790 -22.68 -16.50 7.71
N LEU A 791 -22.10 -15.39 7.26
CA LEU A 791 -21.44 -14.37 8.09
C LEU A 791 -22.21 -13.05 8.02
N SER A 792 -22.41 -12.40 9.17
CA SER A 792 -22.85 -11.01 9.22
C SER A 792 -21.62 -10.11 9.07
N ARG A 793 -21.67 -9.15 8.14
CA ARG A 793 -20.60 -8.17 7.95
C ARG A 793 -20.34 -7.35 9.20
N ASP A 794 -21.44 -6.97 9.89
CA ASP A 794 -21.35 -6.11 11.08
C ASP A 794 -20.77 -6.85 12.29
N ASP A 795 -20.96 -8.17 12.38
CA ASP A 795 -20.52 -8.99 13.50
C ASP A 795 -19.15 -9.66 13.24
N ALA A 796 -18.74 -9.80 11.98
CA ALA A 796 -17.55 -10.54 11.58
C ALA A 796 -16.24 -9.94 12.11
N GLY A 797 -16.22 -8.64 12.42
CA GLY A 797 -15.04 -7.96 12.98
C GLY A 797 -14.49 -8.57 14.26
N SER A 798 -15.32 -9.31 15.00
CA SER A 798 -14.92 -9.97 16.25
C SER A 798 -14.03 -11.20 16.08
N PHE A 799 -14.07 -11.87 14.93
CA PHE A 799 -13.35 -13.14 14.68
C PHE A 799 -12.59 -13.19 13.34
N LEU A 800 -12.88 -12.34 12.38
CA LEU A 800 -12.32 -12.38 11.04
C LEU A 800 -10.78 -12.22 11.03
N GLY A 801 -10.27 -11.35 11.93
CA GLY A 801 -8.84 -11.18 12.11
C GLY A 801 -8.12 -12.45 12.58
N GLU A 802 -8.78 -13.28 13.40
CA GLU A 802 -8.23 -14.57 13.81
C GLU A 802 -8.24 -15.57 12.66
N TYR A 803 -9.29 -15.59 11.84
CA TYR A 803 -9.38 -16.45 10.66
C TYR A 803 -8.25 -16.16 9.67
N GLN A 804 -7.91 -14.88 9.48
CA GLN A 804 -6.77 -14.50 8.63
C GLN A 804 -5.43 -14.91 9.23
N ARG A 805 -5.25 -14.74 10.56
CA ARG A 805 -4.01 -15.14 11.24
C ARG A 805 -3.76 -16.65 11.17
N GLN A 806 -4.81 -17.45 11.21
CA GLN A 806 -4.73 -18.91 11.09
C GLN A 806 -4.71 -19.41 9.63
N GLY A 807 -4.81 -18.50 8.64
CA GLY A 807 -4.84 -18.87 7.23
C GLY A 807 -6.13 -19.58 6.78
N ILE A 808 -7.22 -19.46 7.54
CA ILE A 808 -8.54 -20.01 7.16
C ILE A 808 -9.12 -19.21 6.00
N LEU A 809 -8.97 -17.89 6.05
CA LEU A 809 -9.27 -16.98 4.97
C LEU A 809 -7.98 -16.20 4.63
N GLU A 810 -7.58 -16.25 3.38
CA GLU A 810 -6.39 -15.52 2.89
C GLU A 810 -6.62 -14.01 2.91
N HIS A 811 -7.83 -13.59 2.50
CA HIS A 811 -8.25 -12.19 2.44
C HIS A 811 -9.58 -11.99 3.18
N ASP A 812 -9.88 -10.73 3.51
CA ASP A 812 -11.21 -10.35 3.97
C ASP A 812 -12.23 -10.55 2.83
N PRO A 813 -13.22 -11.45 2.99
CA PRO A 813 -14.16 -11.77 1.92
C PRO A 813 -15.13 -10.62 1.59
N PHE A 814 -15.19 -9.56 2.41
CA PHE A 814 -15.94 -8.33 2.14
C PHE A 814 -15.14 -7.28 1.36
N VAL A 815 -13.83 -7.47 1.22
CA VAL A 815 -12.94 -6.63 0.41
C VAL A 815 -12.65 -7.29 -0.93
N THR A 816 -12.19 -8.54 -0.91
CA THR A 816 -11.85 -9.34 -2.11
C THR A 816 -12.80 -10.51 -2.24
N ILE A 817 -13.33 -10.75 -3.43
CA ILE A 817 -14.28 -11.84 -3.69
C ILE A 817 -13.66 -13.19 -3.30
N ASP A 818 -14.40 -13.95 -2.47
CA ASP A 818 -14.14 -15.37 -2.27
C ASP A 818 -14.40 -16.12 -3.59
N ARG A 819 -13.33 -16.49 -4.27
CA ARG A 819 -13.40 -17.08 -5.62
C ARG A 819 -13.97 -18.49 -5.63
N GLU A 820 -13.85 -19.22 -4.54
CA GLU A 820 -14.27 -20.63 -4.43
C GLU A 820 -15.77 -20.76 -4.15
N GLY A 821 -16.31 -19.99 -3.22
CA GLY A 821 -17.72 -20.01 -2.87
C GLY A 821 -18.55 -18.99 -3.65
N VAL A 822 -18.37 -17.71 -3.34
CA VAL A 822 -19.13 -16.62 -3.99
C VAL A 822 -18.83 -16.55 -5.48
N GLY A 823 -17.57 -16.71 -5.87
CA GLY A 823 -17.16 -16.73 -7.27
C GLY A 823 -17.76 -17.87 -8.07
N GLU A 824 -17.90 -19.04 -7.47
CA GLU A 824 -18.58 -20.19 -8.12
C GLU A 824 -20.06 -19.88 -8.37
N LEU A 825 -20.77 -19.28 -7.41
CA LEU A 825 -22.14 -18.83 -7.61
C LEU A 825 -22.27 -17.78 -8.72
N MET A 826 -21.31 -16.88 -8.84
CA MET A 826 -21.27 -15.90 -9.94
C MET A 826 -21.06 -16.56 -11.30
N ARG A 827 -20.18 -17.56 -11.42
CA ARG A 827 -20.01 -18.35 -12.67
C ARG A 827 -21.27 -19.08 -13.05
N ILE A 828 -21.88 -19.79 -12.12
CA ILE A 828 -23.15 -20.50 -12.33
C ILE A 828 -24.24 -19.54 -12.82
N ALA A 829 -24.39 -18.40 -12.17
CA ALA A 829 -25.43 -17.43 -12.53
C ALA A 829 -25.16 -16.79 -13.91
N THR A 830 -23.91 -16.49 -14.23
CA THR A 830 -23.51 -15.96 -15.53
C THR A 830 -23.79 -16.96 -16.66
N GLU A 831 -23.36 -18.20 -16.50
CA GLU A 831 -23.56 -19.25 -17.49
C GLU A 831 -25.03 -19.54 -17.71
N ARG A 832 -25.80 -19.79 -16.63
CA ARG A 832 -27.20 -20.09 -16.69
C ARG A 832 -28.02 -18.92 -17.22
N GLY A 833 -27.73 -17.71 -16.78
CA GLY A 833 -28.40 -16.50 -17.22
C GLY A 833 -28.24 -16.26 -18.73
N ARG A 834 -27.01 -16.33 -19.24
CA ARG A 834 -26.70 -16.16 -20.68
C ARG A 834 -27.20 -17.31 -21.55
N ARG A 835 -27.32 -18.52 -21.01
CA ARG A 835 -27.97 -19.63 -21.71
C ARG A 835 -29.45 -19.37 -21.96
N ALA A 836 -30.14 -18.78 -20.99
CA ALA A 836 -31.55 -18.42 -21.12
C ALA A 836 -31.78 -17.16 -21.94
N ARG A 837 -30.90 -16.17 -21.79
CA ARG A 837 -30.95 -14.89 -22.50
C ARG A 837 -29.54 -14.49 -23.00
N LYS A 838 -29.28 -14.68 -24.30
CA LYS A 838 -27.94 -14.46 -24.89
C LYS A 838 -27.39 -13.03 -24.64
N ASN A 839 -28.27 -12.03 -24.69
CA ASN A 839 -27.88 -10.60 -24.53
C ASN A 839 -28.11 -10.10 -23.10
N LEU A 840 -28.11 -10.99 -22.13
CA LEU A 840 -28.24 -10.62 -20.73
C LEU A 840 -27.04 -9.75 -20.31
N LYS A 841 -27.31 -8.51 -19.90
CA LYS A 841 -26.30 -7.61 -19.36
C LYS A 841 -25.94 -8.06 -17.96
N LEU A 842 -24.65 -8.17 -17.66
CA LEU A 842 -24.13 -8.66 -16.40
C LEU A 842 -23.15 -7.66 -15.79
N GLY A 843 -23.39 -7.27 -14.56
CA GLY A 843 -22.51 -6.39 -13.81
C GLY A 843 -22.39 -6.77 -12.34
N ILE A 844 -21.55 -6.05 -11.63
CA ILE A 844 -21.38 -6.15 -10.19
C ILE A 844 -21.51 -4.77 -9.57
N CYS A 845 -22.15 -4.67 -8.42
CA CYS A 845 -22.32 -3.41 -7.70
C CYS A 845 -21.95 -3.49 -6.22
N GLY A 846 -21.52 -4.64 -5.72
CA GLY A 846 -20.91 -4.76 -4.40
C GLY A 846 -19.59 -4.00 -4.31
N GLU A 847 -19.09 -3.78 -3.11
CA GLU A 847 -17.83 -3.05 -2.88
C GLU A 847 -16.61 -3.69 -3.57
N HIS A 848 -16.68 -4.98 -3.85
CA HIS A 848 -15.70 -5.73 -4.63
C HIS A 848 -15.46 -5.17 -6.05
N GLY A 849 -16.42 -4.44 -6.61
CA GLY A 849 -16.27 -3.80 -7.93
C GLY A 849 -15.13 -2.77 -8.02
N GLY A 850 -14.61 -2.31 -6.88
CA GLY A 850 -13.45 -1.43 -6.79
C GLY A 850 -12.14 -2.11 -6.37
N ASP A 851 -12.17 -3.41 -6.05
CA ASP A 851 -10.99 -4.17 -5.69
C ASP A 851 -10.31 -4.77 -6.93
N PRO A 852 -9.00 -4.51 -7.16
CA PRO A 852 -8.30 -4.97 -8.36
C PRO A 852 -8.34 -6.48 -8.60
N ALA A 853 -8.24 -7.29 -7.54
CA ALA A 853 -8.29 -8.75 -7.66
C ALA A 853 -9.70 -9.22 -8.06
N SER A 854 -10.73 -8.61 -7.49
CA SER A 854 -12.14 -8.87 -7.81
C SER A 854 -12.51 -8.40 -9.22
N VAL A 855 -11.99 -7.24 -9.66
CA VAL A 855 -12.17 -6.75 -11.03
C VAL A 855 -11.59 -7.72 -12.06
N ARG A 856 -10.38 -8.26 -11.79
CA ARG A 856 -9.80 -9.32 -12.64
C ARG A 856 -10.68 -10.54 -12.70
N PHE A 857 -11.22 -10.98 -11.57
CA PHE A 857 -12.15 -12.10 -11.52
C PHE A 857 -13.44 -11.83 -12.32
N CYS A 858 -14.00 -10.63 -12.23
CA CYS A 858 -15.17 -10.23 -13.03
C CYS A 858 -14.88 -10.28 -14.54
N HIS A 859 -13.68 -9.86 -14.95
CA HIS A 859 -13.23 -10.00 -16.34
C HIS A 859 -13.12 -11.47 -16.76
N GLU A 860 -12.55 -12.35 -15.93
CA GLU A 860 -12.43 -13.80 -16.20
C GLU A 860 -13.79 -14.48 -16.34
N VAL A 861 -14.76 -14.11 -15.51
CA VAL A 861 -16.13 -14.62 -15.56
C VAL A 861 -16.90 -14.09 -16.78
N GLY A 862 -16.44 -13.00 -17.37
CA GLY A 862 -17.05 -12.39 -18.56
C GLY A 862 -18.22 -11.47 -18.23
N LEU A 863 -18.16 -10.70 -17.17
CA LEU A 863 -19.12 -9.62 -16.90
C LEU A 863 -18.96 -8.50 -17.91
N ASP A 864 -19.99 -7.70 -18.11
CA ASP A 864 -19.98 -6.56 -19.02
C ASP A 864 -19.42 -5.30 -18.34
N TYR A 865 -19.67 -5.14 -17.03
CA TYR A 865 -19.16 -3.99 -16.27
C TYR A 865 -18.95 -4.32 -14.78
N VAL A 866 -18.11 -3.49 -14.14
CA VAL A 866 -18.03 -3.38 -12.68
C VAL A 866 -18.52 -2.02 -12.25
N SER A 867 -19.05 -1.90 -11.02
CA SER A 867 -19.49 -0.64 -10.43
C SER A 867 -18.90 -0.48 -9.03
N CYS A 868 -18.36 0.67 -8.75
CA CYS A 868 -17.64 0.97 -7.51
C CYS A 868 -17.86 2.40 -7.05
N SER A 869 -17.40 2.73 -5.84
CA SER A 869 -17.44 4.10 -5.35
C SER A 869 -16.66 5.06 -6.28
N PRO A 870 -17.00 6.37 -6.32
CA PRO A 870 -16.41 7.31 -7.27
C PRO A 870 -14.88 7.33 -7.28
N TYR A 871 -14.24 7.32 -6.12
CA TYR A 871 -12.77 7.32 -6.00
C TYR A 871 -12.11 6.00 -6.44
N ARG A 872 -12.86 4.92 -6.54
CA ARG A 872 -12.38 3.62 -7.03
C ARG A 872 -12.45 3.47 -8.56
N VAL A 873 -13.14 4.37 -9.25
CA VAL A 873 -13.31 4.30 -10.71
C VAL A 873 -11.97 4.25 -11.46
N PRO A 874 -10.96 5.10 -11.21
CA PRO A 874 -9.67 4.99 -11.89
C PRO A 874 -8.93 3.69 -11.58
N ILE A 875 -9.04 3.20 -10.34
CA ILE A 875 -8.44 1.93 -9.90
C ILE A 875 -9.05 0.77 -10.69
N ALA A 876 -10.38 0.73 -10.79
CA ALA A 876 -11.10 -0.29 -11.54
C ALA A 876 -10.79 -0.24 -13.05
N ARG A 877 -10.65 0.96 -13.65
CA ARG A 877 -10.26 1.15 -15.06
C ARG A 877 -8.88 0.55 -15.34
N LEU A 878 -7.90 0.84 -14.49
CA LEU A 878 -6.56 0.28 -14.63
C LEU A 878 -6.54 -1.23 -14.39
N ALA A 879 -7.25 -1.73 -13.36
CA ALA A 879 -7.34 -3.15 -13.08
C ALA A 879 -8.01 -3.93 -14.23
N ALA A 880 -9.05 -3.36 -14.84
CA ALA A 880 -9.71 -3.93 -16.01
C ALA A 880 -8.77 -4.00 -17.23
N ALA A 881 -7.97 -2.96 -17.47
CA ALA A 881 -6.96 -2.96 -18.53
C ALA A 881 -5.89 -4.04 -18.29
N GLN A 882 -5.37 -4.12 -17.07
CA GLN A 882 -4.39 -5.15 -16.72
C GLN A 882 -4.95 -6.57 -16.84
N ALA A 883 -6.24 -6.77 -16.55
CA ALA A 883 -6.89 -8.05 -16.73
C ALA A 883 -6.97 -8.46 -18.21
N ALA A 884 -7.27 -7.52 -19.10
CA ALA A 884 -7.29 -7.75 -20.55
C ALA A 884 -5.89 -8.11 -21.09
N LEU A 885 -4.85 -7.42 -20.63
CA LEU A 885 -3.46 -7.67 -21.04
C LEU A 885 -2.91 -9.05 -20.61
N LYS A 886 -3.41 -9.64 -19.52
CA LYS A 886 -3.01 -10.99 -19.10
C LYS A 886 -3.57 -12.07 -20.01
N LYS A 887 -4.73 -11.84 -20.59
CA LYS A 887 -5.39 -12.80 -21.50
C LYS A 887 -4.62 -12.91 -22.82
N GLU A 888 -4.05 -11.82 -23.36
CA GLU A 888 -3.24 -11.85 -24.58
C GLU A 888 -1.96 -12.71 -24.44
N HIS A 889 -1.38 -12.79 -23.22
CA HIS A 889 -0.19 -13.62 -23.00
C HIS A 889 -0.49 -15.10 -22.86
N ALA A 890 -1.67 -15.48 -22.39
CA ALA A 890 -2.08 -16.89 -22.30
C ALA A 890 -2.38 -17.49 -23.69
N ASP A 891 -2.93 -16.68 -24.62
CA ASP A 891 -3.26 -17.12 -25.98
C ASP A 891 -2.04 -17.18 -26.93
N THR A 892 -0.90 -16.53 -26.58
CA THR A 892 0.34 -16.58 -27.37
C THR A 892 1.31 -17.70 -26.94
N THR A 893 0.98 -18.44 -25.87
CA THR A 893 1.79 -19.58 -25.35
C THR A 893 1.07 -20.92 -25.43
N ALA A 894 -0.08 -21.01 -26.16
CA ALA A 894 -0.80 -22.26 -26.43
C ALA A 894 -0.41 -22.91 -27.74
#